data_963ae9ba63eeb1f6d6dd4bf5c33a458f
#
_entry.id   963ae9ba63eeb1f6d6dd4bf5c33a458f
#
_cell.length_a   1.000
_cell.length_b   1.000
_cell.length_c   1.000
_cell.angle_alpha   90.00
_cell.angle_beta   90.00
_cell.angle_gamma   90.00
#
_symmetry.space_group_name_H-M   'P 1'
#
loop_
_entity.id
_entity.type
_entity.pdbx_description
1 polymer ?
#
loop_
_entity_poly.entity_id
_entity_poly.type
_entity_poly.pdbx_seq_one_letter_code
_entity_poly.pdbx_strand_id
1 'polypeptide(L)'
;METAAYHLFRTFGRGIRFLIALATLAVVMTTAGCRQDRGTWEEEEAGTGTRYRLWFREPATMWEAALPLGNGHLGMMPDGHLREETIVLNDITLWSGGVQDADNPEAAEHLPEIRRLLFEGRNDLAQELVYNTFRCKGAGSGHGNGTKVPYGSYELLGHLRLHYEGDSTAVPMDYHRALSLDEAMATTRYTLGETGYRRDYFVSFSDDVGLIRLTAGRKGMVNVRISLDRPEKFTTTATGSRLEMSGQLENGTDGKGMRYRTLVSVKTKKGKVTTDGNSLVVSGATEALIYISAGTDYKNPGFEKAVEEKLTKAMARPYKRIVREHIAAYKAWFDRAEVMLTPNPEREALSTPERLQAFAADPDDNGLAALYFQYGRYLLISSTHAGLLPPNLQGLWAHTINTPWNGDYHLNINVQMNHWPAEITNLAELHRPLIELTKGLVEPGGKTAAAFYNARGWVAHMMTNVWGFTAPGEHPSWGATNTGGAWLCAHLWEHFDYNRDTAYLQEIYPVLKGAAQFFLDMLVKEPHHGWLVTAPTTSPENAFLMPGSRQPVNICMGSTMDNQLIRELFGNTLRAGEILGVDGGFRKQLAAAAAQLPPSRTGSDGRLMEWLEDYEEADPHHRHVSHLYGLHPGSEITPEGTPDLAAAARKSLERRGDGGTGWSRAWKINFWARLHDGNHAFVLLKNLLDPAFDTSFNYANKGGTYPNLFCAHPPFQMDGNWGGCAGIAEMLLQSHAGFLNIAPALPDAFREGSFRGLRARGGFTVSASWKEKTVTRATIDASCHADLHLKIPAGTTSFQASLNGEPLEPASGEGFIHLGMTKGDQLELTFQ
;
A
#
# COMPACT_ATOMS: atom_id res chain seq x y z
N MET A 1 28.77 -39.05 -73.90
CA MET A 1 28.15 -37.64 -73.78
C MET A 1 27.79 -37.19 -72.37
N GLU A 2 28.43 -37.78 -71.36
CA GLU A 2 28.12 -37.44 -69.95
C GLU A 2 29.25 -36.75 -69.19
N THR A 3 30.43 -36.56 -69.84
CA THR A 3 31.57 -35.95 -69.14
C THR A 3 31.81 -34.46 -69.46
N ALA A 4 31.00 -33.86 -70.37
CA ALA A 4 31.15 -32.45 -70.74
C ALA A 4 30.20 -31.52 -69.98
N ALA A 5 29.16 -32.04 -69.32
CA ALA A 5 28.16 -31.22 -68.55
C ALA A 5 28.63 -30.88 -67.15
N TYR A 6 29.61 -31.59 -66.58
CA TYR A 6 30.02 -31.38 -65.18
C TYR A 6 31.04 -30.25 -65.00
N HIS A 7 31.73 -29.80 -66.02
CA HIS A 7 32.66 -28.65 -65.95
C HIS A 7 32.01 -27.27 -66.20
N LEU A 8 30.84 -27.22 -66.89
CA LEU A 8 30.20 -25.95 -67.17
C LEU A 8 29.40 -25.42 -65.92
N PHE A 9 28.91 -26.32 -65.04
CA PHE A 9 28.19 -25.92 -63.83
C PHE A 9 29.07 -25.38 -62.70
N ARG A 10 30.39 -25.71 -62.72
CA ARG A 10 31.32 -25.23 -61.70
C ARG A 10 31.84 -23.82 -61.92
N THR A 11 31.87 -23.36 -63.17
CA THR A 11 32.31 -22.00 -63.52
C THR A 11 31.18 -20.94 -63.43
N PHE A 12 29.94 -21.31 -63.72
CA PHE A 12 28.80 -20.42 -63.54
C PHE A 12 28.42 -20.19 -62.05
N GLY A 13 28.62 -21.21 -61.21
CA GLY A 13 28.30 -21.09 -59.78
C GLY A 13 29.24 -20.15 -58.98
N ARG A 14 30.49 -19.93 -59.48
CA ARG A 14 31.44 -18.99 -58.84
C ARG A 14 31.20 -17.54 -59.22
N GLY A 15 30.71 -17.26 -60.39
CA GLY A 15 30.40 -15.90 -60.88
C GLY A 15 29.12 -15.33 -60.15
N ILE A 16 28.12 -16.16 -60.00
CA ILE A 16 26.86 -15.79 -59.33
C ILE A 16 27.06 -15.55 -57.83
N ARG A 17 27.88 -16.35 -57.16
CA ARG A 17 28.21 -16.15 -55.75
C ARG A 17 29.03 -14.87 -55.51
N PHE A 18 29.89 -14.47 -56.45
CA PHE A 18 30.66 -13.23 -56.37
C PHE A 18 29.79 -11.99 -56.62
N LEU A 19 28.82 -12.04 -57.53
CA LEU A 19 27.84 -10.98 -57.79
C LEU A 19 26.83 -10.83 -56.67
N ILE A 20 26.40 -11.90 -56.00
CA ILE A 20 25.53 -11.86 -54.84
C ILE A 20 26.30 -11.33 -53.63
N ALA A 21 27.59 -11.67 -53.45
CA ALA A 21 28.42 -11.13 -52.40
C ALA A 21 28.71 -9.61 -52.56
N LEU A 22 28.91 -9.15 -53.81
CA LEU A 22 29.06 -7.70 -54.10
C LEU A 22 27.75 -6.91 -53.99
N ALA A 23 26.60 -7.49 -54.35
CA ALA A 23 25.31 -6.90 -54.18
C ALA A 23 24.91 -6.81 -52.67
N THR A 24 25.25 -7.83 -51.89
CA THR A 24 25.05 -7.80 -50.45
C THR A 24 26.00 -6.82 -49.74
N LEU A 25 27.23 -6.67 -50.20
CA LEU A 25 28.18 -5.68 -49.66
C LEU A 25 27.80 -4.25 -50.06
N ALA A 26 27.23 -4.01 -51.24
CA ALA A 26 26.73 -2.70 -51.68
C ALA A 26 25.42 -2.33 -50.94
N VAL A 27 24.54 -3.29 -50.63
CA VAL A 27 23.33 -3.04 -49.82
C VAL A 27 23.71 -2.78 -48.39
N VAL A 28 24.75 -3.45 -47.82
CA VAL A 28 25.27 -3.19 -46.48
C VAL A 28 25.96 -1.84 -46.37
N MET A 29 26.67 -1.40 -47.42
CA MET A 29 27.32 -0.06 -47.45
C MET A 29 26.34 1.09 -47.71
N THR A 30 25.22 0.90 -48.42
CA THR A 30 24.17 1.93 -48.59
C THR A 30 23.24 2.04 -47.38
N THR A 31 23.09 1.01 -46.58
CA THR A 31 22.36 1.10 -45.28
C THR A 31 23.24 1.61 -44.14
N ALA A 32 24.57 1.55 -44.23
CA ALA A 32 25.47 2.12 -43.23
C ALA A 32 25.59 3.67 -43.29
N GLY A 33 25.23 4.28 -44.43
CA GLY A 33 25.27 5.75 -44.61
C GLY A 33 24.10 6.53 -44.02
N CYS A 34 22.98 5.89 -43.64
CA CYS A 34 21.80 6.55 -43.04
C CYS A 34 21.62 6.23 -41.55
N ARG A 35 22.60 5.59 -40.87
CA ARG A 35 22.51 5.16 -39.47
C ARG A 35 23.28 6.06 -38.48
N GLN A 36 23.68 7.25 -38.87
CA GLN A 36 24.58 8.02 -38.01
C GLN A 36 23.93 8.81 -36.89
N ASP A 37 22.57 8.82 -36.75
CA ASP A 37 21.90 9.49 -35.63
C ASP A 37 20.83 8.66 -34.85
N ARG A 38 20.65 7.38 -35.23
CA ARG A 38 19.74 6.48 -34.49
C ARG A 38 20.45 5.62 -33.42
N GLY A 39 21.79 5.61 -33.39
CA GLY A 39 22.58 4.63 -32.62
C GLY A 39 22.72 4.87 -31.13
N THR A 40 22.27 6.03 -30.58
CA THR A 40 22.49 6.37 -29.17
C THR A 40 21.37 5.91 -28.21
N TRP A 41 20.19 5.58 -28.73
CA TRP A 41 19.05 5.19 -27.89
C TRP A 41 18.94 3.67 -27.64
N GLU A 42 19.36 2.83 -28.59
CA GLU A 42 19.31 1.36 -28.46
C GLU A 42 20.44 0.81 -27.57
N GLU A 43 21.61 1.49 -27.50
CA GLU A 43 22.72 1.05 -26.65
C GLU A 43 22.54 1.38 -25.16
N GLU A 44 21.78 2.43 -24.79
CA GLU A 44 21.45 2.72 -23.38
C GLU A 44 20.35 1.77 -22.83
N GLU A 45 19.51 1.17 -23.67
CA GLU A 45 18.52 0.15 -23.24
C GLU A 45 19.09 -1.24 -23.04
N ALA A 46 20.15 -1.60 -23.74
CA ALA A 46 20.79 -2.92 -23.58
C ALA A 46 21.55 -3.06 -22.25
N GLY A 47 21.65 -1.99 -21.45
CA GLY A 47 22.39 -1.96 -20.18
C GLY A 47 21.53 -1.95 -18.91
N THR A 48 20.23 -1.63 -18.99
CA THR A 48 19.32 -1.65 -17.85
C THR A 48 18.26 -2.74 -18.06
N GLY A 49 18.56 -3.97 -17.68
CA GLY A 49 17.58 -5.04 -17.61
C GLY A 49 16.52 -4.76 -16.54
N THR A 50 15.62 -3.81 -16.79
CA THR A 50 14.44 -3.54 -15.95
C THR A 50 13.52 -4.75 -16.00
N ARG A 51 13.49 -5.52 -14.91
CA ARG A 51 12.70 -6.74 -14.81
C ARG A 51 11.22 -6.42 -14.54
N TYR A 52 10.96 -5.41 -13.75
CA TYR A 52 9.62 -5.01 -13.36
C TYR A 52 9.31 -3.60 -13.86
N ARG A 53 8.34 -3.47 -14.78
CA ARG A 53 7.96 -2.19 -15.36
C ARG A 53 6.47 -2.11 -15.66
N LEU A 54 5.90 -0.90 -15.50
CA LEU A 54 4.66 -0.49 -16.14
C LEU A 54 5.02 0.27 -17.40
N TRP A 55 4.30 0.04 -18.53
CA TRP A 55 4.58 0.77 -19.76
C TRP A 55 3.34 0.97 -20.63
N PHE A 56 3.36 2.00 -21.45
CA PHE A 56 2.22 2.50 -22.21
C PHE A 56 2.66 3.00 -23.58
N ARG A 57 1.76 2.87 -24.59
CA ARG A 57 1.96 3.32 -25.96
C ARG A 57 1.40 4.71 -26.24
N GLU A 58 0.76 5.34 -25.25
CA GLU A 58 0.08 6.64 -25.37
C GLU A 58 0.17 7.46 -24.08
N PRO A 59 -0.04 8.78 -24.14
CA PRO A 59 -0.19 9.64 -22.96
C PRO A 59 -1.34 9.16 -22.06
N ALA A 60 -1.32 9.58 -20.80
CA ALA A 60 -2.39 9.29 -19.87
C ALA A 60 -3.66 10.07 -20.24
N THR A 61 -4.79 9.38 -20.39
CA THR A 61 -6.10 9.98 -20.68
C THR A 61 -6.89 10.27 -19.40
N MET A 62 -6.44 9.75 -18.27
CA MET A 62 -6.98 9.96 -16.93
C MET A 62 -5.83 9.96 -15.92
N TRP A 63 -6.04 10.54 -14.74
CA TRP A 63 -4.98 10.64 -13.73
C TRP A 63 -4.48 9.25 -13.28
N GLU A 64 -5.38 8.28 -13.16
CA GLU A 64 -5.09 6.88 -12.81
C GLU A 64 -4.40 6.09 -13.95
N ALA A 65 -4.01 6.77 -15.01
CA ALA A 65 -3.11 6.24 -16.03
C ALA A 65 -1.72 6.94 -15.99
N ALA A 66 -1.55 8.01 -15.19
CA ALA A 66 -0.25 8.66 -14.99
C ALA A 66 0.70 7.80 -14.15
N LEU A 67 2.00 8.09 -14.18
CA LEU A 67 3.03 7.27 -13.54
C LEU A 67 3.35 7.78 -12.13
N PRO A 68 3.04 7.04 -11.05
CA PRO A 68 3.29 7.49 -9.68
C PRO A 68 4.77 7.38 -9.32
N LEU A 69 5.38 8.51 -8.95
CA LEU A 69 6.74 8.63 -8.43
C LEU A 69 6.70 9.25 -7.03
N GLY A 70 7.59 8.83 -6.15
CA GLY A 70 7.66 9.38 -4.80
C GLY A 70 8.87 8.88 -4.03
N ASN A 71 9.13 9.51 -2.87
CA ASN A 71 10.16 9.12 -1.90
C ASN A 71 9.63 9.08 -0.45
N GLY A 72 8.29 9.05 -0.31
CA GLY A 72 7.60 9.10 0.97
C GLY A 72 7.41 10.51 1.55
N HIS A 73 7.98 11.54 0.94
CA HIS A 73 7.76 12.95 1.24
C HIS A 73 7.08 13.65 0.06
N LEU A 74 7.76 13.71 -1.07
CA LEU A 74 7.26 14.32 -2.29
C LEU A 74 6.74 13.25 -3.26
N GLY A 75 5.63 13.57 -3.93
CA GLY A 75 5.05 12.79 -5.01
C GLY A 75 5.03 13.56 -6.31
N MET A 76 5.20 12.84 -7.43
CA MET A 76 5.04 13.37 -8.79
C MET A 76 4.27 12.35 -9.64
N MET A 77 3.34 12.83 -10.48
CA MET A 77 2.63 11.98 -11.43
C MET A 77 2.61 12.62 -12.83
N PRO A 78 3.62 12.35 -13.68
CA PRO A 78 3.65 12.82 -15.07
C PRO A 78 2.61 12.06 -15.92
N ASP A 79 1.83 12.79 -16.70
CA ASP A 79 0.85 12.26 -17.65
C ASP A 79 1.47 11.90 -19.03
N GLY A 80 2.65 12.40 -19.32
CA GLY A 80 3.39 12.15 -20.56
C GLY A 80 2.83 12.80 -21.81
N HIS A 81 1.93 13.77 -21.70
CA HIS A 81 1.42 14.51 -22.86
C HIS A 81 2.52 15.24 -23.63
N LEU A 82 2.39 15.26 -24.93
CA LEU A 82 3.48 15.74 -25.82
C LEU A 82 3.63 17.26 -25.83
N ARG A 83 2.54 17.99 -25.65
CA ARG A 83 2.49 19.44 -25.75
C ARG A 83 2.20 20.13 -24.43
N GLU A 84 1.15 19.69 -23.79
CA GLU A 84 0.69 20.19 -22.50
C GLU A 84 0.81 19.06 -21.48
N GLU A 85 1.98 18.89 -20.92
CA GLU A 85 2.19 17.89 -19.89
C GLU A 85 1.84 18.46 -18.53
N THR A 86 1.00 17.76 -17.79
CA THR A 86 0.67 18.06 -16.41
C THR A 86 1.32 17.03 -15.49
N ILE A 87 2.11 17.52 -14.56
CA ILE A 87 2.72 16.72 -13.51
C ILE A 87 2.06 17.11 -12.20
N VAL A 88 1.25 16.21 -11.66
CA VAL A 88 0.62 16.37 -10.35
C VAL A 88 1.68 16.25 -9.27
N LEU A 89 1.75 17.22 -8.36
CA LEU A 89 2.70 17.24 -7.24
C LEU A 89 1.98 17.02 -5.93
N ASN A 90 2.59 16.27 -5.03
CA ASN A 90 2.10 15.99 -3.68
C ASN A 90 3.20 16.21 -2.64
N ASP A 91 2.79 16.53 -1.43
CA ASP A 91 3.60 16.52 -0.21
C ASP A 91 2.78 15.79 0.87
N ILE A 92 3.30 14.72 1.46
CA ILE A 92 2.57 13.88 2.43
C ILE A 92 2.09 14.67 3.64
N THR A 93 2.74 15.80 3.92
CA THR A 93 2.44 16.67 5.06
C THR A 93 1.44 17.79 4.76
N LEU A 94 0.94 17.91 3.50
CA LEU A 94 0.04 18.99 3.12
C LEU A 94 -1.43 18.66 3.42
N TRP A 95 -1.93 19.16 4.54
CA TRP A 95 -3.29 18.95 5.01
C TRP A 95 -3.98 20.26 5.35
N SER A 96 -5.24 20.41 4.97
CA SER A 96 -6.12 21.44 5.53
C SER A 96 -6.57 21.07 6.93
N GLY A 97 -7.39 21.92 7.56
CA GLY A 97 -7.91 21.72 8.90
C GLY A 97 -6.95 22.16 9.99
N GLY A 98 -7.21 21.68 11.21
CA GLY A 98 -6.45 22.00 12.42
C GLY A 98 -6.93 21.20 13.61
N VAL A 99 -6.25 21.34 14.74
CA VAL A 99 -6.67 20.70 15.99
C VAL A 99 -8.07 21.21 16.39
N GLN A 100 -8.96 20.29 16.70
CA GLN A 100 -10.33 20.59 17.11
C GLN A 100 -10.70 19.89 18.42
N ASP A 101 -11.58 20.50 19.21
CA ASP A 101 -12.27 19.83 20.32
C ASP A 101 -13.53 19.15 19.76
N ALA A 102 -13.42 17.88 19.43
CA ALA A 102 -14.52 17.08 18.93
C ALA A 102 -15.20 16.21 20.02
N ASP A 103 -14.69 16.25 21.24
CA ASP A 103 -15.20 15.44 22.33
C ASP A 103 -16.53 15.99 22.87
N ASN A 104 -17.49 15.10 23.04
CA ASN A 104 -18.82 15.44 23.62
C ASN A 104 -18.92 14.91 25.06
N PRO A 105 -18.67 15.73 26.08
CA PRO A 105 -18.72 15.29 27.48
C PRO A 105 -20.12 14.88 27.95
N GLU A 106 -21.18 15.35 27.28
CA GLU A 106 -22.57 14.96 27.63
C GLU A 106 -22.88 13.52 27.17
N ALA A 107 -22.11 12.96 26.26
CA ALA A 107 -22.33 11.60 25.74
C ALA A 107 -22.29 10.54 26.86
N ALA A 108 -21.37 10.66 27.82
CA ALA A 108 -21.23 9.72 28.93
C ALA A 108 -22.46 9.65 29.82
N GLU A 109 -23.24 10.72 29.91
CA GLU A 109 -24.49 10.78 30.72
C GLU A 109 -25.57 9.85 30.14
N HIS A 110 -25.60 9.65 28.84
CA HIS A 110 -26.55 8.78 28.12
C HIS A 110 -26.13 7.31 28.09
N LEU A 111 -24.90 7.00 28.43
CA LEU A 111 -24.33 5.66 28.33
C LEU A 111 -25.11 4.61 29.17
N PRO A 112 -25.55 4.89 30.41
CA PRO A 112 -26.36 3.93 31.17
C PRO A 112 -27.69 3.58 30.50
N GLU A 113 -28.36 4.54 29.89
CA GLU A 113 -29.63 4.32 29.19
C GLU A 113 -29.43 3.57 27.88
N ILE A 114 -28.40 3.92 27.10
CA ILE A 114 -28.01 3.17 25.87
C ILE A 114 -27.76 1.71 26.21
N ARG A 115 -26.98 1.43 27.28
CA ARG A 115 -26.69 0.08 27.75
C ARG A 115 -27.94 -0.66 28.19
N ARG A 116 -28.85 -0.01 28.94
CA ARG A 116 -30.13 -0.59 29.39
C ARG A 116 -30.95 -1.04 28.17
N LEU A 117 -31.10 -0.18 27.15
CA LEU A 117 -31.85 -0.50 25.95
C LEU A 117 -31.24 -1.68 25.19
N LEU A 118 -29.90 -1.73 25.06
CA LEU A 118 -29.21 -2.85 24.44
C LEU A 118 -29.39 -4.16 25.21
N PHE A 119 -29.35 -4.12 26.54
CA PHE A 119 -29.61 -5.29 27.41
C PHE A 119 -31.03 -5.80 27.33
N GLU A 120 -31.99 -4.94 27.01
CA GLU A 120 -33.40 -5.31 26.80
C GLU A 120 -33.67 -5.75 25.36
N GLY A 121 -32.67 -5.80 24.49
CA GLY A 121 -32.83 -6.15 23.07
C GLY A 121 -33.56 -5.06 22.26
N ARG A 122 -33.54 -3.82 22.74
CA ARG A 122 -34.14 -2.62 22.10
C ARG A 122 -33.09 -1.85 21.33
N ASN A 123 -32.39 -2.56 20.42
CA ASN A 123 -31.30 -1.97 19.63
C ASN A 123 -31.80 -0.81 18.74
N ASP A 124 -33.05 -0.86 18.28
CA ASP A 124 -33.70 0.21 17.51
C ASP A 124 -33.73 1.55 18.30
N LEU A 125 -34.18 1.51 19.56
CA LEU A 125 -34.20 2.69 20.43
C LEU A 125 -32.79 3.11 20.88
N ALA A 126 -31.93 2.14 21.18
CA ALA A 126 -30.52 2.43 21.48
C ALA A 126 -29.86 3.17 20.33
N GLN A 127 -30.11 2.74 19.08
CA GLN A 127 -29.60 3.39 17.86
C GLN A 127 -30.11 4.84 17.77
N GLU A 128 -31.37 5.09 17.96
CA GLU A 128 -31.95 6.45 17.96
C GLU A 128 -31.27 7.34 19.01
N LEU A 129 -31.06 6.84 20.22
CA LEU A 129 -30.38 7.57 21.27
C LEU A 129 -28.89 7.83 20.93
N VAL A 130 -28.18 6.85 20.44
CA VAL A 130 -26.77 6.98 20.01
C VAL A 130 -26.63 8.02 18.89
N TYR A 131 -27.54 8.04 17.92
CA TYR A 131 -27.53 9.00 16.81
C TYR A 131 -27.71 10.45 17.29
N ASN A 132 -28.44 10.64 18.36
CA ASN A 132 -28.72 11.96 18.90
C ASN A 132 -27.66 12.43 19.91
N THR A 133 -27.00 11.52 20.65
CA THR A 133 -26.20 11.89 21.84
C THR A 133 -24.74 11.40 21.79
N PHE A 134 -24.44 10.31 21.08
CA PHE A 134 -23.15 9.64 21.16
C PHE A 134 -22.34 9.79 19.85
N ARG A 135 -22.09 11.05 19.48
CA ARG A 135 -21.32 11.44 18.28
C ARG A 135 -20.41 12.62 18.60
N CYS A 136 -19.43 12.88 17.72
CA CYS A 136 -18.54 14.04 17.88
C CYS A 136 -19.30 15.37 17.90
N LYS A 137 -18.68 16.37 18.51
CA LYS A 137 -19.13 17.76 18.36
C LYS A 137 -18.82 18.29 16.96
N GLY A 138 -19.63 19.24 16.50
CA GLY A 138 -19.43 19.94 15.24
C GLY A 138 -19.66 19.04 14.02
N ALA A 139 -18.95 19.36 12.94
CA ALA A 139 -19.14 18.74 11.64
C ALA A 139 -18.42 17.38 11.48
N GLY A 140 -17.64 16.96 12.48
CA GLY A 140 -16.80 15.75 12.34
C GLY A 140 -15.90 15.81 11.12
N SER A 141 -15.90 14.76 10.30
CA SER A 141 -15.16 14.69 9.03
C SER A 141 -15.77 15.52 7.89
N GLY A 142 -16.92 16.18 8.14
CA GLY A 142 -17.66 16.87 7.09
C GLY A 142 -18.32 15.91 6.08
N HIS A 143 -18.61 14.67 6.46
CA HIS A 143 -19.08 13.60 5.57
C HIS A 143 -18.14 13.37 4.35
N GLY A 144 -16.82 13.35 4.61
CA GLY A 144 -15.82 13.20 3.56
C GLY A 144 -15.52 14.48 2.74
N ASN A 145 -15.98 15.66 3.23
CA ASN A 145 -15.72 16.98 2.65
C ASN A 145 -15.04 17.90 3.68
N GLY A 146 -13.95 17.42 4.27
CA GLY A 146 -13.26 18.05 5.39
C GLY A 146 -12.52 19.35 5.09
N THR A 147 -12.31 19.71 3.82
CA THR A 147 -11.52 20.89 3.42
C THR A 147 -11.98 22.21 4.02
N LYS A 148 -13.25 22.32 4.42
CA LYS A 148 -13.86 23.55 4.98
C LYS A 148 -14.25 23.44 6.46
N VAL A 149 -13.88 22.35 7.10
CA VAL A 149 -14.14 22.11 8.52
C VAL A 149 -12.81 21.80 9.24
N PRO A 150 -12.75 21.92 10.57
CA PRO A 150 -11.49 21.70 11.31
C PRO A 150 -10.86 20.33 11.13
N TYR A 151 -11.64 19.31 10.76
CA TYR A 151 -11.12 17.97 10.47
C TYR A 151 -10.06 17.98 9.36
N GLY A 152 -10.29 18.76 8.32
CA GLY A 152 -9.38 18.89 7.19
C GLY A 152 -9.40 17.73 6.20
N SER A 153 -8.52 17.82 5.24
CA SER A 153 -8.31 16.83 4.17
C SER A 153 -6.84 16.81 3.75
N TYR A 154 -6.35 15.66 3.31
CA TYR A 154 -5.12 15.59 2.53
C TYR A 154 -5.36 16.22 1.17
N GLU A 155 -4.45 17.10 0.71
CA GLU A 155 -4.70 17.89 -0.50
C GLU A 155 -3.58 17.80 -1.52
N LEU A 156 -3.95 18.03 -2.78
CA LEU A 156 -3.04 18.29 -3.89
C LEU A 156 -2.07 19.43 -3.54
N LEU A 157 -0.76 19.24 -3.75
CA LEU A 157 0.21 20.34 -3.62
C LEU A 157 0.11 21.33 -4.79
N GLY A 158 -0.03 20.83 -6.01
CA GLY A 158 -0.20 21.67 -7.21
C GLY A 158 0.12 20.91 -8.50
N HIS A 159 0.09 21.67 -9.59
CA HIS A 159 0.43 21.19 -10.92
C HIS A 159 1.68 21.88 -11.44
N LEU A 160 2.67 21.12 -11.83
CA LEU A 160 3.75 21.59 -12.70
C LEU A 160 3.34 21.35 -14.14
N ARG A 161 3.20 22.44 -14.91
CA ARG A 161 2.81 22.37 -16.32
C ARG A 161 3.99 22.64 -17.20
N LEU A 162 4.18 21.76 -18.17
CA LEU A 162 5.22 21.85 -19.19
C LEU A 162 4.55 22.00 -20.56
N HIS A 163 4.59 23.23 -21.11
CA HIS A 163 4.11 23.50 -22.44
C HIS A 163 5.30 23.47 -23.42
N TYR A 164 5.32 22.48 -24.31
CA TYR A 164 6.37 22.26 -25.29
C TYR A 164 6.06 23.01 -26.59
N GLU A 165 6.95 23.94 -26.98
CA GLU A 165 6.86 24.65 -28.23
C GLU A 165 7.32 23.77 -29.41
N GLY A 166 6.57 23.77 -30.50
CA GLY A 166 6.90 22.98 -31.71
C GLY A 166 5.79 22.94 -32.73
N ASP A 167 6.03 22.25 -33.84
CA ASP A 167 5.06 22.10 -34.92
C ASP A 167 3.80 21.38 -34.42
N SER A 168 2.66 22.07 -34.51
CA SER A 168 1.38 21.57 -34.05
C SER A 168 0.80 20.46 -34.90
N THR A 169 1.32 20.24 -36.09
CA THR A 169 0.84 19.25 -37.06
C THR A 169 1.69 17.98 -37.07
N ALA A 170 2.84 17.98 -36.41
CA ALA A 170 3.72 16.82 -36.36
C ALA A 170 3.07 15.65 -35.58
N VAL A 171 2.95 14.50 -36.23
CA VAL A 171 2.45 13.26 -35.65
C VAL A 171 3.61 12.58 -34.90
N PRO A 172 3.42 12.21 -33.63
CA PRO A 172 4.47 11.50 -32.89
C PRO A 172 4.62 10.07 -33.41
N MET A 173 5.87 9.62 -33.51
CA MET A 173 6.22 8.23 -33.79
C MET A 173 6.94 7.63 -32.57
N ASP A 174 6.87 6.32 -32.44
CA ASP A 174 7.57 5.54 -31.42
C ASP A 174 7.33 6.05 -29.99
N TYR A 175 6.09 6.46 -29.69
CA TYR A 175 5.74 6.92 -28.36
C TYR A 175 5.81 5.77 -27.35
N HIS A 176 6.53 5.99 -26.27
CA HIS A 176 6.67 5.03 -25.18
C HIS A 176 6.86 5.79 -23.86
N ARG A 177 6.06 5.47 -22.85
CA ARG A 177 6.31 5.88 -21.46
C ARG A 177 6.34 4.66 -20.55
N ALA A 178 7.21 4.68 -19.57
CA ALA A 178 7.39 3.57 -18.65
C ALA A 178 7.78 4.05 -17.25
N LEU A 179 7.41 3.26 -16.25
CA LEU A 179 7.91 3.33 -14.88
C LEU A 179 8.72 2.07 -14.60
N SER A 180 10.02 2.23 -14.34
CA SER A 180 10.89 1.18 -13.83
C SER A 180 10.67 1.03 -12.33
N LEU A 181 10.18 -0.14 -11.89
CA LEU A 181 10.07 -0.44 -10.46
C LEU A 181 11.43 -0.79 -9.84
N ASP A 182 12.40 -1.23 -10.66
CA ASP A 182 13.76 -1.55 -10.21
C ASP A 182 14.58 -0.31 -9.86
N GLU A 183 14.23 0.85 -10.44
CA GLU A 183 15.01 2.09 -10.30
C GLU A 183 14.19 3.24 -9.71
N ALA A 184 12.89 3.11 -9.55
CA ALA A 184 11.94 4.17 -9.15
C ALA A 184 12.05 5.41 -10.06
N MET A 185 12.17 5.18 -11.36
CA MET A 185 12.28 6.22 -12.39
C MET A 185 11.25 6.03 -13.49
N ALA A 186 10.68 7.14 -13.97
CA ALA A 186 9.81 7.14 -15.14
C ALA A 186 10.52 7.77 -16.34
N THR A 187 10.15 7.32 -17.53
CA THR A 187 10.67 7.84 -18.80
C THR A 187 9.54 7.99 -19.81
N THR A 188 9.54 9.10 -20.54
CA THR A 188 8.72 9.29 -21.74
C THR A 188 9.63 9.57 -22.93
N ARG A 189 9.45 8.84 -24.03
CA ARG A 189 10.22 9.02 -25.26
C ARG A 189 9.30 8.96 -26.47
N TYR A 190 9.66 9.73 -27.49
CA TYR A 190 8.93 9.81 -28.75
C TYR A 190 9.78 10.49 -29.82
N THR A 191 9.38 10.39 -31.07
CA THR A 191 10.00 11.08 -32.21
C THR A 191 9.00 12.06 -32.81
N LEU A 192 9.41 13.33 -33.04
CA LEU A 192 8.66 14.31 -33.82
C LEU A 192 9.50 14.74 -35.02
N GLY A 193 9.00 14.44 -36.25
CA GLY A 193 9.78 14.60 -37.47
C GLY A 193 11.07 13.78 -37.39
N GLU A 194 12.24 14.42 -37.46
CA GLU A 194 13.55 13.76 -37.37
C GLU A 194 14.19 13.84 -35.96
N THR A 195 13.48 14.36 -34.98
CA THR A 195 14.04 14.61 -33.65
C THR A 195 13.42 13.68 -32.64
N GLY A 196 14.26 12.82 -32.03
CA GLY A 196 13.90 12.03 -30.84
C GLY A 196 13.94 12.90 -29.60
N TYR A 197 12.95 12.72 -28.71
CA TYR A 197 12.83 13.40 -27.43
C TYR A 197 12.78 12.37 -26.32
N ARG A 198 13.42 12.69 -25.19
CA ARG A 198 13.38 11.89 -23.96
C ARG A 198 13.21 12.78 -22.75
N ARG A 199 12.32 12.36 -21.84
CA ARG A 199 12.05 12.97 -20.55
C ARG A 199 12.25 11.90 -19.48
N ASP A 200 13.12 12.15 -18.52
CA ASP A 200 13.33 11.26 -17.36
C ASP A 200 12.80 11.96 -16.10
N TYR A 201 12.10 11.23 -15.25
CA TYR A 201 11.47 11.76 -14.04
C TYR A 201 11.78 10.87 -12.84
N PHE A 202 12.10 11.44 -11.70
CA PHE A 202 12.19 10.72 -10.43
C PHE A 202 12.11 11.69 -9.24
N VAL A 203 11.76 11.17 -8.07
CA VAL A 203 11.89 11.85 -6.79
C VAL A 203 13.07 11.25 -6.05
N SER A 204 14.11 12.05 -5.80
CA SER A 204 15.38 11.57 -5.23
C SER A 204 15.21 11.09 -3.80
N PHE A 205 15.56 9.82 -3.54
CA PHE A 205 15.61 9.26 -2.19
C PHE A 205 16.78 9.80 -1.36
N SER A 206 17.84 10.31 -2.01
CA SER A 206 19.03 10.82 -1.34
C SER A 206 19.02 12.33 -1.11
N ASP A 207 18.31 13.09 -1.94
CA ASP A 207 18.32 14.56 -1.92
C ASP A 207 16.98 15.20 -1.55
N ASP A 208 15.91 14.39 -1.51
CA ASP A 208 14.54 14.83 -1.21
C ASP A 208 14.06 15.99 -2.10
N VAL A 209 14.27 15.83 -3.42
CA VAL A 209 13.84 16.74 -4.48
C VAL A 209 13.29 15.95 -5.66
N GLY A 210 12.30 16.51 -6.34
CA GLY A 210 11.87 16.03 -7.65
C GLY A 210 12.83 16.48 -8.74
N LEU A 211 13.13 15.63 -9.70
CA LEU A 211 13.95 15.94 -10.86
C LEU A 211 13.28 15.52 -12.16
N ILE A 212 13.38 16.42 -13.16
CA ILE A 212 12.98 16.13 -14.53
C ILE A 212 14.14 16.50 -15.44
N ARG A 213 14.53 15.57 -16.30
CA ARG A 213 15.53 15.79 -17.33
C ARG A 213 14.89 15.76 -18.70
N LEU A 214 15.00 16.84 -19.44
CA LEU A 214 14.51 16.96 -20.82
C LEU A 214 15.69 16.94 -21.78
N THR A 215 15.69 16.07 -22.78
CA THR A 215 16.72 15.97 -23.80
C THR A 215 16.10 15.80 -25.19
N ALA A 216 16.85 16.23 -26.22
CA ALA A 216 16.51 16.01 -27.60
C ALA A 216 17.75 15.51 -28.38
N GLY A 217 17.56 14.64 -29.36
CA GLY A 217 18.62 14.09 -30.20
C GLY A 217 19.31 15.13 -31.07
N ARG A 218 18.65 16.27 -31.35
CA ARG A 218 19.22 17.41 -32.06
C ARG A 218 19.46 18.57 -31.10
N LYS A 219 20.63 19.23 -31.25
CA LYS A 219 21.02 20.38 -30.42
C LYS A 219 20.04 21.54 -30.56
N GLY A 220 19.70 22.18 -29.44
CA GLY A 220 18.85 23.37 -29.45
C GLY A 220 17.34 23.11 -29.60
N MET A 221 16.93 21.84 -29.51
CA MET A 221 15.52 21.45 -29.73
C MET A 221 14.72 21.33 -28.44
N VAL A 222 15.30 21.56 -27.27
CA VAL A 222 14.54 21.62 -26.00
C VAL A 222 14.03 23.05 -25.83
N ASN A 223 12.73 23.23 -26.07
CA ASN A 223 11.99 24.51 -25.92
C ASN A 223 10.73 24.21 -25.10
N VAL A 224 10.64 24.79 -23.89
CA VAL A 224 9.52 24.52 -22.99
C VAL A 224 9.22 25.70 -22.10
N ARG A 225 7.93 26.02 -21.96
CA ARG A 225 7.40 26.91 -20.93
C ARG A 225 7.01 26.11 -19.71
N ILE A 226 7.40 26.59 -18.54
CA ILE A 226 7.21 25.91 -17.25
C ILE A 226 6.42 26.83 -16.34
N SER A 227 5.30 26.36 -15.81
CA SER A 227 4.49 27.08 -14.83
C SER A 227 4.05 26.20 -13.66
N LEU A 228 3.69 26.85 -12.57
CA LEU A 228 3.10 26.21 -11.38
C LEU A 228 1.74 26.82 -11.11
N ASP A 229 0.75 25.99 -10.88
CA ASP A 229 -0.58 26.40 -10.42
C ASP A 229 -1.18 25.42 -9.42
N ARG A 230 -2.28 25.85 -8.80
CA ARG A 230 -3.12 25.09 -7.92
C ARG A 230 -4.56 25.59 -8.05
N PRO A 231 -5.60 24.79 -7.78
CA PRO A 231 -6.98 25.28 -7.90
C PRO A 231 -7.31 26.47 -7.00
N GLU A 232 -6.69 26.56 -5.81
CA GLU A 232 -6.96 27.64 -4.84
C GLU A 232 -5.77 27.88 -3.89
N LYS A 233 -5.82 29.01 -3.14
CA LYS A 233 -4.93 29.30 -2.00
C LYS A 233 -3.44 29.29 -2.38
N PHE A 234 -3.09 29.94 -3.49
CA PHE A 234 -1.70 30.02 -3.94
C PHE A 234 -1.34 31.36 -4.55
N THR A 235 -0.06 31.65 -4.54
CA THR A 235 0.56 32.72 -5.32
C THR A 235 1.80 32.14 -5.98
N THR A 236 1.98 32.38 -7.29
CA THR A 236 3.19 31.97 -8.03
C THR A 236 3.93 33.19 -8.54
N THR A 237 5.25 33.19 -8.35
CA THR A 237 6.16 34.21 -8.86
C THR A 237 7.33 33.59 -9.63
N ALA A 238 7.83 34.28 -10.67
CA ALA A 238 8.99 33.86 -11.44
C ALA A 238 10.12 34.88 -11.29
N THR A 239 11.34 34.44 -11.00
CA THR A 239 12.52 35.30 -10.87
C THR A 239 13.75 34.57 -11.40
N GLY A 240 14.38 35.14 -12.46
CA GLY A 240 15.56 34.51 -13.07
C GLY A 240 15.27 33.13 -13.64
N SER A 241 15.83 32.09 -13.08
CA SER A 241 15.58 30.68 -13.47
C SER A 241 14.75 29.92 -12.46
N ARG A 242 13.95 30.59 -11.62
CA ARG A 242 13.19 30.01 -10.52
C ARG A 242 11.72 30.39 -10.55
N LEU A 243 10.86 29.44 -10.27
CA LEU A 243 9.47 29.65 -9.86
C LEU A 243 9.35 29.37 -8.36
N GLU A 244 8.52 30.14 -7.70
CA GLU A 244 8.08 29.94 -6.33
C GLU A 244 6.56 29.96 -6.26
N MET A 245 5.96 28.92 -5.72
CA MET A 245 4.56 28.87 -5.36
C MET A 245 4.45 28.70 -3.85
N SER A 246 3.61 29.52 -3.22
CA SER A 246 3.35 29.45 -1.78
C SER A 246 1.89 29.76 -1.48
N GLY A 247 1.43 29.32 -0.32
CA GLY A 247 0.08 29.55 0.13
C GLY A 247 -0.16 29.14 1.57
N GLN A 248 -1.39 29.36 2.01
CA GLN A 248 -1.90 28.95 3.31
C GLN A 248 -3.29 28.34 3.15
N LEU A 249 -3.46 27.10 3.65
CA LEU A 249 -4.69 26.35 3.51
C LEU A 249 -5.77 26.84 4.48
N GLU A 250 -7.00 26.34 4.30
CA GLU A 250 -8.07 26.49 5.27
C GLU A 250 -7.82 25.63 6.52
N ASN A 251 -8.28 26.13 7.69
CA ASN A 251 -8.32 25.35 8.93
C ASN A 251 -9.74 25.09 9.41
N GLY A 252 -10.74 25.46 8.61
CA GLY A 252 -12.16 25.32 8.95
C GLY A 252 -12.68 26.33 9.98
N THR A 253 -11.88 27.33 10.36
CA THR A 253 -12.24 28.39 11.34
C THR A 253 -11.92 29.79 10.83
N ASP A 254 -10.67 30.24 10.88
CA ASP A 254 -10.25 31.60 10.54
C ASP A 254 -9.43 31.69 9.25
N GLY A 255 -9.27 30.59 8.50
CA GLY A 255 -8.53 30.50 7.26
C GLY A 255 -7.00 30.47 7.41
N LYS A 256 -6.48 30.32 8.62
CA LYS A 256 -5.05 30.27 8.92
C LYS A 256 -4.58 28.85 9.19
N GLY A 257 -4.79 27.98 8.21
CA GLY A 257 -4.30 26.61 8.23
C GLY A 257 -2.83 26.51 7.87
N MET A 258 -2.44 25.32 7.44
CA MET A 258 -1.05 24.98 7.10
C MET A 258 -0.49 25.86 5.98
N ARG A 259 0.74 26.31 6.15
CA ARG A 259 1.51 27.03 5.11
C ARG A 259 2.37 26.05 4.35
N TYR A 260 2.55 26.33 3.06
CA TYR A 260 3.39 25.53 2.19
C TYR A 260 4.21 26.41 1.22
N ARG A 261 5.30 25.84 0.73
CA ARG A 261 6.18 26.46 -0.28
C ARG A 261 6.69 25.40 -1.24
N THR A 262 6.63 25.70 -2.53
CA THR A 262 7.20 24.89 -3.61
C THR A 262 8.14 25.74 -4.43
N LEU A 263 9.37 25.26 -4.64
CA LEU A 263 10.37 25.89 -5.49
C LEU A 263 10.67 25.01 -6.69
N VAL A 264 10.69 25.63 -7.88
CA VAL A 264 11.15 24.98 -9.11
C VAL A 264 12.31 25.81 -9.68
N SER A 265 13.45 25.16 -9.95
CA SER A 265 14.59 25.82 -10.59
C SER A 265 15.08 25.04 -11.79
N VAL A 266 15.55 25.76 -12.81
CA VAL A 266 15.95 25.19 -14.10
C VAL A 266 17.40 25.46 -14.40
N LYS A 267 18.13 24.41 -14.81
CA LYS A 267 19.47 24.48 -15.40
C LYS A 267 19.44 23.95 -16.82
N THR A 268 20.17 24.63 -17.72
CA THR A 268 20.27 24.20 -19.14
C THR A 268 21.71 23.98 -19.58
N LYS A 269 21.85 23.01 -20.49
CA LYS A 269 23.07 22.84 -21.29
C LYS A 269 22.82 23.48 -22.64
N LYS A 270 23.53 24.58 -22.93
CA LYS A 270 23.20 25.50 -24.05
C LYS A 270 21.80 26.12 -23.85
N GLY A 271 21.42 26.99 -24.77
CA GLY A 271 20.14 27.70 -24.65
C GLY A 271 20.11 28.71 -23.51
N LYS A 272 18.94 29.22 -23.21
CA LYS A 272 18.72 30.23 -22.15
C LYS A 272 17.43 29.95 -21.40
N VAL A 273 17.36 30.44 -20.16
CA VAL A 273 16.14 30.47 -19.34
C VAL A 273 15.77 31.93 -19.15
N THR A 274 14.51 32.29 -19.40
CA THR A 274 13.97 33.65 -19.18
C THR A 274 12.66 33.55 -18.42
N THR A 275 12.25 34.64 -17.78
CA THR A 275 10.93 34.77 -17.18
C THR A 275 9.96 35.39 -18.17
N ASP A 276 8.71 34.95 -18.17
CA ASP A 276 7.59 35.57 -18.88
C ASP A 276 6.32 35.46 -18.02
N GLY A 277 5.92 36.57 -17.42
CA GLY A 277 4.90 36.58 -16.38
C GLY A 277 5.33 35.71 -15.20
N ASN A 278 4.46 34.78 -14.79
CA ASN A 278 4.69 33.82 -13.72
C ASN A 278 5.19 32.48 -14.27
N SER A 279 5.88 32.48 -15.41
CA SER A 279 6.42 31.26 -16.05
C SER A 279 7.92 31.40 -16.33
N LEU A 280 8.61 30.27 -16.45
CA LEU A 280 9.95 30.19 -17.02
C LEU A 280 9.85 29.71 -18.47
N VAL A 281 10.67 30.29 -19.35
CA VAL A 281 10.78 29.84 -20.74
C VAL A 281 12.21 29.39 -21.00
N VAL A 282 12.35 28.11 -21.32
CA VAL A 282 13.59 27.52 -21.82
C VAL A 282 13.58 27.57 -23.34
N SER A 283 14.62 28.13 -23.94
CA SER A 283 14.74 28.27 -25.39
C SER A 283 16.11 27.80 -25.89
N GLY A 284 16.09 26.96 -26.94
CA GLY A 284 17.29 26.53 -27.64
C GLY A 284 18.25 25.65 -26.81
N ALA A 285 17.74 24.94 -25.78
CA ALA A 285 18.59 24.09 -24.97
C ALA A 285 18.83 22.70 -25.63
N THR A 286 19.95 22.10 -25.32
CA THR A 286 20.23 20.69 -25.68
C THR A 286 19.77 19.75 -24.58
N GLU A 287 19.79 20.23 -23.34
CA GLU A 287 19.31 19.55 -22.14
C GLU A 287 18.75 20.58 -21.17
N ALA A 288 17.66 20.29 -20.51
CA ALA A 288 17.16 21.05 -19.37
C ALA A 288 16.96 20.12 -18.17
N LEU A 289 17.42 20.56 -16.99
CA LEU A 289 17.21 19.90 -15.71
C LEU A 289 16.30 20.79 -14.86
N ILE A 290 15.14 20.27 -14.50
CA ILE A 290 14.16 20.93 -13.65
C ILE A 290 14.24 20.27 -12.27
N TYR A 291 14.49 21.07 -11.24
CA TYR A 291 14.58 20.64 -9.84
C TYR A 291 13.37 21.19 -9.10
N ILE A 292 12.74 20.36 -8.29
CA ILE A 292 11.52 20.65 -7.54
C ILE A 292 11.78 20.35 -6.06
N SER A 293 11.56 21.32 -5.18
CA SER A 293 11.60 21.15 -3.73
C SER A 293 10.35 21.73 -3.12
N ALA A 294 9.76 21.03 -2.16
CA ALA A 294 8.58 21.52 -1.44
C ALA A 294 8.66 21.18 0.04
N GLY A 295 7.74 21.77 0.80
CA GLY A 295 7.56 21.52 2.23
C GLY A 295 6.47 22.38 2.82
N THR A 296 6.05 21.98 4.03
CA THR A 296 5.00 22.61 4.82
C THR A 296 5.49 22.98 6.20
N ASP A 297 4.72 23.78 6.93
CA ASP A 297 5.01 24.08 8.34
C ASP A 297 4.53 22.97 9.32
N TYR A 298 4.10 21.83 8.81
CA TYR A 298 3.74 20.68 9.64
C TYR A 298 4.93 20.24 10.51
N LYS A 299 4.85 20.49 11.82
CA LYS A 299 5.91 20.22 12.80
C LYS A 299 7.30 20.81 12.45
N ASN A 300 7.38 21.71 11.45
CA ASN A 300 8.62 22.34 10.97
C ASN A 300 8.44 23.85 10.72
N PRO A 301 8.55 24.69 11.74
CA PRO A 301 8.43 26.13 11.56
C PRO A 301 9.49 26.77 10.64
N GLY A 302 10.61 26.06 10.42
CA GLY A 302 11.70 26.48 9.53
C GLY A 302 11.61 25.92 8.11
N PHE A 303 10.46 25.42 7.67
CA PHE A 303 10.29 24.71 6.41
C PHE A 303 10.73 25.51 5.17
N GLU A 304 10.50 26.83 5.14
CA GLU A 304 10.85 27.68 4.01
C GLU A 304 12.35 27.65 3.72
N LYS A 305 13.17 27.69 4.79
CA LYS A 305 14.63 27.58 4.70
C LYS A 305 15.05 26.16 4.29
N ALA A 306 14.40 25.14 4.84
CA ALA A 306 14.68 23.74 4.51
C ALA A 306 14.43 23.45 3.02
N VAL A 307 13.34 23.95 2.46
CA VAL A 307 13.01 23.84 1.03
C VAL A 307 14.10 24.48 0.17
N GLU A 308 14.59 25.69 0.52
CA GLU A 308 15.67 26.39 -0.16
C GLU A 308 17.00 25.63 -0.12
N GLU A 309 17.36 25.12 1.07
CA GLU A 309 18.60 24.38 1.28
C GLU A 309 18.64 23.06 0.51
N LYS A 310 17.53 22.28 0.49
CA LYS A 310 17.41 21.05 -0.29
C LYS A 310 17.63 21.32 -1.78
N LEU A 311 16.91 22.29 -2.32
CA LEU A 311 17.02 22.68 -3.72
C LEU A 311 18.45 23.10 -4.10
N THR A 312 19.05 23.99 -3.32
CA THR A 312 20.40 24.52 -3.55
C THR A 312 21.45 23.42 -3.52
N LYS A 313 21.35 22.51 -2.54
CA LYS A 313 22.25 21.36 -2.38
C LYS A 313 22.15 20.41 -3.57
N ALA A 314 20.93 20.05 -4.00
CA ALA A 314 20.71 19.17 -5.14
C ALA A 314 21.24 19.81 -6.44
N MET A 315 20.97 21.10 -6.65
CA MET A 315 21.46 21.83 -7.83
C MET A 315 22.98 21.93 -7.90
N ALA A 316 23.71 21.90 -6.79
CA ALA A 316 25.17 21.92 -6.79
C ALA A 316 25.79 20.59 -7.23
N ARG A 317 25.02 19.53 -7.36
CA ARG A 317 25.51 18.17 -7.64
C ARG A 317 25.38 17.81 -9.13
N PRO A 318 26.28 16.98 -9.70
CA PRO A 318 26.13 16.42 -11.03
C PRO A 318 24.91 15.48 -11.13
N TYR A 319 24.08 15.64 -12.16
CA TYR A 319 22.88 14.81 -12.40
C TYR A 319 23.15 13.29 -12.29
N LYS A 320 24.18 12.80 -12.99
CA LYS A 320 24.54 11.37 -12.97
C LYS A 320 24.86 10.84 -11.55
N ARG A 321 25.37 11.70 -10.68
CA ARG A 321 25.63 11.34 -9.28
C ARG A 321 24.34 11.23 -8.49
N ILE A 322 23.42 12.19 -8.67
CA ILE A 322 22.10 12.16 -8.03
C ILE A 322 21.35 10.89 -8.42
N VAL A 323 21.28 10.56 -9.72
CA VAL A 323 20.63 9.32 -10.23
C VAL A 323 21.23 8.08 -9.59
N ARG A 324 22.56 7.95 -9.59
CA ARG A 324 23.22 6.77 -8.99
C ARG A 324 22.91 6.61 -7.51
N GLU A 325 22.94 7.69 -6.74
CA GLU A 325 22.67 7.65 -5.31
C GLU A 325 21.18 7.45 -5.00
N HIS A 326 20.27 7.99 -5.83
CA HIS A 326 18.84 7.70 -5.80
C HIS A 326 18.58 6.21 -5.97
N ILE A 327 19.08 5.61 -7.06
CA ILE A 327 18.90 4.17 -7.35
C ILE A 327 19.48 3.32 -6.21
N ALA A 328 20.67 3.63 -5.71
CA ALA A 328 21.30 2.88 -4.63
C ALA A 328 20.49 2.94 -3.32
N ALA A 329 19.98 4.13 -2.95
CA ALA A 329 19.15 4.30 -1.76
C ALA A 329 17.81 3.55 -1.88
N TYR A 330 17.17 3.61 -3.04
CA TYR A 330 15.92 2.89 -3.32
C TYR A 330 16.11 1.38 -3.32
N LYS A 331 17.13 0.87 -4.03
CA LYS A 331 17.40 -0.58 -4.13
C LYS A 331 17.76 -1.23 -2.80
N ALA A 332 18.30 -0.46 -1.85
CA ALA A 332 18.52 -0.94 -0.49
C ALA A 332 17.23 -1.44 0.21
N TRP A 333 16.06 -1.00 -0.26
CA TRP A 333 14.75 -1.46 0.17
C TRP A 333 14.15 -2.48 -0.82
N PHE A 334 14.15 -2.14 -2.11
CA PHE A 334 13.45 -2.91 -3.13
C PHE A 334 14.04 -4.32 -3.33
N ASP A 335 15.36 -4.47 -3.29
CA ASP A 335 16.05 -5.74 -3.52
C ASP A 335 15.97 -6.73 -2.34
N ARG A 336 15.36 -6.34 -1.20
CA ARG A 336 15.27 -7.21 0.00
C ARG A 336 14.35 -8.40 -0.17
N ALA A 337 13.28 -8.27 -0.95
CA ALA A 337 12.34 -9.36 -1.18
C ALA A 337 11.83 -9.39 -2.62
N GLU A 338 11.58 -10.59 -3.12
CA GLU A 338 11.15 -10.82 -4.50
C GLU A 338 10.29 -12.09 -4.60
N VAL A 339 9.27 -12.04 -5.46
CA VAL A 339 8.49 -13.20 -5.88
C VAL A 339 8.74 -13.44 -7.36
N MET A 340 9.12 -14.65 -7.71
CA MET A 340 9.44 -15.09 -9.08
C MET A 340 8.49 -16.22 -9.46
N LEU A 341 7.67 -15.98 -10.46
CA LEU A 341 6.75 -16.97 -11.04
C LEU A 341 7.10 -17.18 -12.49
N THR A 342 6.70 -18.32 -13.05
CA THR A 342 6.95 -18.63 -14.47
C THR A 342 6.32 -17.56 -15.36
N PRO A 343 7.11 -16.81 -16.15
CA PRO A 343 6.58 -15.73 -16.99
C PRO A 343 5.87 -16.27 -18.23
N ASN A 344 4.94 -15.48 -18.78
CA ASN A 344 4.41 -15.66 -20.13
C ASN A 344 4.97 -14.54 -21.04
N PRO A 345 5.97 -14.82 -21.91
CA PRO A 345 6.63 -13.78 -22.70
C PRO A 345 5.70 -13.02 -23.65
N GLU A 346 4.65 -13.67 -24.16
CA GLU A 346 3.65 -13.01 -25.03
C GLU A 346 2.85 -11.97 -24.25
N ARG A 347 2.49 -12.27 -23.00
CA ARG A 347 1.78 -11.35 -22.10
C ARG A 347 2.70 -10.21 -21.62
N GLU A 348 3.96 -10.49 -21.34
CA GLU A 348 4.94 -9.46 -20.92
C GLU A 348 5.28 -8.46 -22.02
N ALA A 349 5.07 -8.82 -23.30
CA ALA A 349 5.24 -7.93 -24.45
C ALA A 349 4.07 -6.93 -24.64
N LEU A 350 2.97 -7.09 -23.92
CA LEU A 350 1.81 -6.18 -23.95
C LEU A 350 2.07 -4.96 -23.07
N SER A 351 1.51 -3.80 -23.46
CA SER A 351 1.45 -2.64 -22.56
C SER A 351 0.62 -2.95 -21.31
N THR A 352 0.83 -2.22 -20.22
CA THR A 352 0.16 -2.52 -18.95
C THR A 352 -1.38 -2.57 -19.07
N PRO A 353 -2.07 -1.63 -19.76
CA PRO A 353 -3.51 -1.74 -19.95
C PRO A 353 -3.93 -2.93 -20.82
N GLU A 354 -3.17 -3.22 -21.91
CA GLU A 354 -3.44 -4.39 -22.77
C GLU A 354 -3.26 -5.70 -21.97
N ARG A 355 -2.24 -5.75 -21.11
CA ARG A 355 -1.92 -6.90 -20.25
C ARG A 355 -3.02 -7.17 -19.23
N LEU A 356 -3.58 -6.11 -18.59
CA LEU A 356 -4.73 -6.22 -17.67
C LEU A 356 -5.97 -6.76 -18.40
N GLN A 357 -6.27 -6.25 -19.60
CA GLN A 357 -7.41 -6.71 -20.38
C GLN A 357 -7.24 -8.19 -20.81
N ALA A 358 -6.04 -8.56 -21.21
CA ALA A 358 -5.72 -9.94 -21.57
C ALA A 358 -5.86 -10.90 -20.37
N PHE A 359 -5.38 -10.47 -19.18
CA PHE A 359 -5.48 -11.24 -17.94
C PHE A 359 -6.94 -11.43 -17.47
N ALA A 360 -7.77 -10.42 -17.61
CA ALA A 360 -9.19 -10.51 -17.28
C ALA A 360 -9.92 -11.54 -18.16
N ALA A 361 -9.55 -11.62 -19.44
CA ALA A 361 -10.11 -12.59 -20.39
C ALA A 361 -9.57 -14.02 -20.15
N ASP A 362 -8.27 -14.13 -19.91
CA ASP A 362 -7.56 -15.39 -19.69
C ASP A 362 -6.38 -15.16 -18.72
N PRO A 363 -6.44 -15.68 -17.46
CA PRO A 363 -5.46 -15.38 -16.43
C PRO A 363 -4.14 -16.17 -16.56
N ASP A 364 -3.77 -16.61 -17.75
CA ASP A 364 -2.48 -17.26 -18.02
C ASP A 364 -1.33 -16.24 -18.09
N ASP A 365 -1.07 -15.56 -16.98
CA ASP A 365 0.00 -14.59 -16.82
C ASP A 365 0.45 -14.48 -15.35
N ASN A 366 1.20 -15.46 -14.89
CA ASN A 366 1.76 -15.44 -13.54
C ASN A 366 2.77 -14.29 -13.33
N GLY A 367 3.42 -13.82 -14.39
CA GLY A 367 4.30 -12.65 -14.35
C GLY A 367 3.57 -11.38 -13.92
N LEU A 368 2.27 -11.24 -14.20
CA LEU A 368 1.46 -10.10 -13.74
C LEU A 368 1.25 -10.15 -12.21
N ALA A 369 1.03 -11.34 -11.63
CA ALA A 369 0.93 -11.49 -10.17
C ALA A 369 2.26 -11.13 -9.48
N ALA A 370 3.40 -11.56 -10.03
CA ALA A 370 4.72 -11.18 -9.54
C ALA A 370 4.98 -9.66 -9.68
N LEU A 371 4.60 -9.06 -10.80
CA LEU A 371 4.65 -7.60 -11.01
C LEU A 371 3.79 -6.86 -9.99
N TYR A 372 2.56 -7.33 -9.74
CA TYR A 372 1.63 -6.69 -8.79
C TYR A 372 2.16 -6.75 -7.34
N PHE A 373 2.78 -7.87 -6.95
CA PHE A 373 3.47 -7.98 -5.67
C PHE A 373 4.61 -6.96 -5.54
N GLN A 374 5.48 -6.86 -6.55
CA GLN A 374 6.59 -5.90 -6.54
C GLN A 374 6.09 -4.45 -6.65
N TYR A 375 4.96 -4.22 -7.32
CA TYR A 375 4.32 -2.91 -7.38
C TYR A 375 3.78 -2.46 -6.02
N GLY A 376 3.14 -3.36 -5.25
CA GLY A 376 2.72 -3.07 -3.89
C GLY A 376 3.90 -2.67 -2.99
N ARG A 377 5.04 -3.35 -3.11
CA ARG A 377 6.29 -2.97 -2.40
C ARG A 377 6.83 -1.62 -2.89
N TYR A 378 6.86 -1.40 -4.20
CA TYR A 378 7.23 -0.11 -4.80
C TYR A 378 6.40 1.04 -4.23
N LEU A 379 5.07 0.89 -4.20
CA LEU A 379 4.15 1.90 -3.69
C LEU A 379 4.40 2.20 -2.21
N LEU A 380 4.65 1.19 -1.37
CA LEU A 380 4.95 1.40 0.04
C LEU A 380 6.28 2.14 0.24
N ILE A 381 7.33 1.75 -0.47
CA ILE A 381 8.65 2.41 -0.43
C ILE A 381 8.53 3.86 -0.92
N SER A 382 7.78 4.10 -2.01
CA SER A 382 7.66 5.42 -2.63
C SER A 382 6.71 6.38 -1.90
N SER A 383 5.85 5.87 -1.01
CA SER A 383 4.87 6.67 -0.26
C SER A 383 5.20 6.81 1.23
N THR A 384 6.30 6.20 1.71
CA THR A 384 6.63 6.18 3.13
C THR A 384 8.05 6.65 3.39
N HIS A 385 8.21 7.59 4.30
CA HIS A 385 9.50 8.08 4.76
C HIS A 385 9.55 8.00 6.29
N ALA A 386 10.59 7.35 6.84
CA ALA A 386 10.81 7.30 8.28
C ALA A 386 10.91 8.72 8.87
N GLY A 387 10.11 8.99 9.92
CA GLY A 387 10.05 10.31 10.57
C GLY A 387 9.00 11.28 10.00
N LEU A 388 8.26 10.88 8.97
CA LEU A 388 7.11 11.61 8.44
C LEU A 388 5.78 10.88 8.75
N LEU A 389 4.74 11.17 8.00
CA LEU A 389 3.42 10.57 8.14
C LEU A 389 3.35 9.20 7.43
N PRO A 390 2.53 8.27 7.92
CA PRO A 390 2.23 7.04 7.18
C PRO A 390 1.42 7.37 5.91
N PRO A 391 1.42 6.48 4.90
CA PRO A 391 0.56 6.63 3.73
C PRO A 391 -0.92 6.60 4.15
N ASN A 392 -1.69 7.56 3.63
CA ASN A 392 -3.11 7.71 3.89
C ASN A 392 -3.97 6.89 2.89
N LEU A 393 -5.29 7.12 2.80
CA LEU A 393 -6.18 6.44 1.84
C LEU A 393 -5.72 6.55 0.38
N GLN A 394 -5.03 7.64 0.04
CA GLN A 394 -4.46 7.90 -1.29
C GLN A 394 -2.98 7.47 -1.39
N GLY A 395 -2.42 6.89 -0.36
CA GLY A 395 -0.99 6.68 -0.25
C GLY A 395 -0.25 8.01 -0.12
N LEU A 396 0.39 8.45 -1.18
CA LEU A 396 1.04 9.77 -1.32
C LEU A 396 0.37 10.62 -2.40
N TRP A 397 -0.41 10.02 -3.32
CA TRP A 397 -0.83 10.65 -4.56
C TRP A 397 -2.31 11.05 -4.53
N ALA A 398 -2.57 12.35 -4.63
CA ALA A 398 -3.89 12.95 -4.78
C ALA A 398 -3.84 14.02 -5.87
N HIS A 399 -4.96 14.23 -6.60
CA HIS A 399 -5.01 15.16 -7.72
C HIS A 399 -6.11 16.24 -7.57
N THR A 400 -6.78 16.26 -6.42
CA THR A 400 -7.85 17.20 -6.11
C THR A 400 -7.65 17.88 -4.76
N ILE A 401 -8.36 18.95 -4.52
CA ILE A 401 -8.47 19.61 -3.20
C ILE A 401 -9.39 18.79 -2.29
N ASN A 402 -10.59 18.44 -2.80
CA ASN A 402 -11.52 17.58 -2.09
C ASN A 402 -11.17 16.12 -2.37
N THR A 403 -10.19 15.61 -1.66
CA THR A 403 -9.74 14.22 -1.80
C THR A 403 -10.82 13.27 -1.29
N PRO A 404 -11.13 12.18 -2.00
CA PRO A 404 -12.13 11.20 -1.57
C PRO A 404 -11.92 10.76 -0.12
N TRP A 405 -12.99 10.80 0.68
CA TRP A 405 -12.96 10.51 2.13
C TRP A 405 -11.86 11.31 2.88
N ASN A 406 -11.64 12.56 2.47
CA ASN A 406 -10.59 13.45 2.99
C ASN A 406 -9.16 12.93 2.82
N GLY A 407 -8.94 11.80 2.16
CA GLY A 407 -7.64 11.13 2.13
C GLY A 407 -7.11 10.85 3.53
N ASP A 408 -7.99 10.59 4.51
CA ASP A 408 -7.63 10.44 5.91
C ASP A 408 -7.16 9.02 6.28
N TYR A 409 -7.12 8.72 7.57
CA TYR A 409 -6.78 7.40 8.10
C TYR A 409 -8.03 6.74 8.67
N HIS A 410 -8.71 5.90 7.87
CA HIS A 410 -9.78 5.05 8.35
C HIS A 410 -9.21 3.88 9.14
N LEU A 411 -9.71 3.70 10.39
CA LEU A 411 -9.20 2.74 11.37
C LEU A 411 -10.02 1.45 11.47
N ASN A 412 -10.96 1.25 10.55
CA ASN A 412 -11.79 0.04 10.55
C ASN A 412 -11.36 -0.99 9.50
N ILE A 413 -10.30 -0.71 8.71
CA ILE A 413 -9.60 -1.61 7.79
C ILE A 413 -8.46 -0.92 7.01
N ASN A 414 -8.67 0.30 6.50
CA ASN A 414 -7.88 0.85 5.39
C ASN A 414 -6.42 1.13 5.79
N VAL A 415 -6.17 1.93 6.84
CA VAL A 415 -4.79 2.23 7.26
C VAL A 415 -4.04 0.97 7.72
N GLN A 416 -4.76 0.01 8.29
CA GLN A 416 -4.20 -1.27 8.68
C GLN A 416 -3.75 -2.05 7.45
N MET A 417 -4.61 -2.15 6.43
CA MET A 417 -4.30 -2.83 5.16
C MET A 417 -3.13 -2.18 4.43
N ASN A 418 -2.99 -0.85 4.53
CA ASN A 418 -1.82 -0.13 3.99
C ASN A 418 -0.49 -0.68 4.51
N HIS A 419 -0.47 -1.22 5.73
CA HIS A 419 0.75 -1.67 6.40
C HIS A 419 0.90 -3.20 6.50
N TRP A 420 -0.09 -3.99 6.02
CA TRP A 420 0.04 -5.46 6.05
C TRP A 420 1.29 -5.99 5.31
N PRO A 421 1.75 -5.41 4.19
CA PRO A 421 2.97 -5.91 3.57
C PRO A 421 4.25 -5.47 4.28
N ALA A 422 4.23 -4.48 5.18
CA ALA A 422 5.44 -3.87 5.74
C ALA A 422 6.39 -4.91 6.37
N GLU A 423 5.90 -5.75 7.25
CA GLU A 423 6.72 -6.74 7.93
C GLU A 423 7.07 -7.92 7.01
N ILE A 424 6.04 -8.59 6.47
CA ILE A 424 6.21 -9.82 5.69
C ILE A 424 7.05 -9.61 4.42
N THR A 425 7.02 -8.43 3.80
CA THR A 425 7.79 -8.12 2.60
C THR A 425 9.15 -7.45 2.88
N ASN A 426 9.65 -7.53 4.12
CA ASN A 426 10.97 -7.04 4.54
C ASN A 426 11.15 -5.51 4.44
N LEU A 427 10.14 -4.77 4.86
CA LEU A 427 10.07 -3.30 4.88
C LEU A 427 9.68 -2.78 6.27
N ALA A 428 10.09 -3.45 7.34
CA ALA A 428 9.69 -3.19 8.72
C ALA A 428 9.89 -1.73 9.16
N GLU A 429 10.96 -1.06 8.70
CA GLU A 429 11.22 0.35 9.03
C GLU A 429 10.15 1.30 8.46
N LEU A 430 9.46 0.89 7.39
CA LEU A 430 8.35 1.65 6.81
C LEU A 430 7.03 1.48 7.59
N HIS A 431 7.01 0.60 8.59
CA HIS A 431 5.91 0.52 9.55
C HIS A 431 5.99 1.61 10.63
N ARG A 432 7.19 2.15 10.90
CA ARG A 432 7.44 3.14 11.97
C ARG A 432 6.54 4.39 11.90
N PRO A 433 6.23 5.01 10.73
CA PRO A 433 5.32 6.15 10.68
C PRO A 433 3.92 5.88 11.25
N LEU A 434 3.35 4.67 11.03
CA LEU A 434 2.07 4.29 11.65
C LEU A 434 2.19 4.14 13.17
N ILE A 435 3.31 3.59 13.63
CA ILE A 435 3.61 3.45 15.07
C ILE A 435 3.67 4.83 15.72
N GLU A 436 4.37 5.79 15.11
CA GLU A 436 4.46 7.17 15.62
C GLU A 436 3.10 7.91 15.56
N LEU A 437 2.31 7.71 14.50
CA LEU A 437 0.93 8.21 14.45
C LEU A 437 0.12 7.66 15.63
N THR A 438 0.18 6.35 15.87
CA THR A 438 -0.54 5.68 16.97
C THR A 438 -0.15 6.25 18.34
N LYS A 439 1.15 6.45 18.57
CA LYS A 439 1.65 7.10 19.81
C LYS A 439 1.10 8.52 19.97
N GLY A 440 0.96 9.25 18.85
CA GLY A 440 0.38 10.60 18.83
C GLY A 440 -1.11 10.66 19.19
N LEU A 441 -1.84 9.54 19.06
CA LEU A 441 -3.26 9.44 19.41
C LEU A 441 -3.51 9.18 20.90
N VAL A 442 -2.51 8.85 21.69
CA VAL A 442 -2.69 8.49 23.12
C VAL A 442 -3.25 9.65 23.92
N GLU A 443 -2.72 10.87 23.77
CA GLU A 443 -3.18 12.03 24.53
C GLU A 443 -4.60 12.45 24.12
N PRO A 444 -4.91 12.73 22.84
CA PRO A 444 -6.28 13.07 22.44
C PRO A 444 -7.25 11.92 22.72
N GLY A 445 -6.87 10.67 22.48
CA GLY A 445 -7.70 9.50 22.78
C GLY A 445 -8.00 9.31 24.26
N GLY A 446 -7.14 9.80 25.16
CA GLY A 446 -7.40 9.82 26.58
C GLY A 446 -8.52 10.81 26.95
N LYS A 447 -8.58 11.97 26.29
CA LYS A 447 -9.67 12.93 26.45
C LYS A 447 -10.99 12.35 25.93
N THR A 448 -10.95 11.71 24.77
CA THR A 448 -12.11 11.00 24.18
C THR A 448 -12.61 9.87 25.09
N ALA A 449 -11.72 9.05 25.65
CA ALA A 449 -12.10 7.98 26.59
C ALA A 449 -12.82 8.52 27.84
N ALA A 450 -12.34 9.61 28.40
CA ALA A 450 -12.97 10.27 29.52
C ALA A 450 -14.33 10.88 29.14
N ALA A 451 -14.41 11.61 28.02
CA ALA A 451 -15.62 12.35 27.63
C ALA A 451 -16.78 11.41 27.23
N PHE A 452 -16.51 10.34 26.49
CA PHE A 452 -17.57 9.47 25.97
C PHE A 452 -17.89 8.27 26.89
N TYR A 453 -16.91 7.78 27.66
CA TYR A 453 -17.07 6.52 28.40
C TYR A 453 -16.80 6.63 29.89
N ASN A 454 -16.38 7.80 30.37
CA ASN A 454 -15.92 7.96 31.75
C ASN A 454 -14.78 6.98 32.10
N ALA A 455 -13.96 6.63 31.15
CA ALA A 455 -12.92 5.62 31.21
C ALA A 455 -11.51 6.22 31.24
N ARG A 456 -10.59 5.52 31.88
CA ARG A 456 -9.13 5.78 31.81
C ARG A 456 -8.58 5.21 30.49
N GLY A 457 -7.28 5.39 30.31
CA GLY A 457 -6.59 4.91 29.11
C GLY A 457 -6.87 5.80 27.90
N TRP A 458 -6.94 5.21 26.70
CA TRP A 458 -7.20 5.94 25.46
C TRP A 458 -7.97 5.10 24.45
N VAL A 459 -8.74 5.77 23.61
CA VAL A 459 -9.51 5.19 22.51
C VAL A 459 -9.32 6.01 21.24
N ALA A 460 -9.35 5.35 20.08
CA ALA A 460 -9.60 5.99 18.80
C ALA A 460 -10.73 5.21 18.11
N HIS A 461 -11.65 5.94 17.48
CA HIS A 461 -12.81 5.36 16.82
C HIS A 461 -12.48 4.99 15.36
N MET A 462 -13.44 5.15 14.45
CA MET A 462 -13.34 4.64 13.09
C MET A 462 -12.34 5.40 12.20
N MET A 463 -12.07 6.67 12.48
CA MET A 463 -11.21 7.52 11.65
C MET A 463 -10.32 8.44 12.47
N THR A 464 -9.20 8.81 11.89
CA THR A 464 -8.30 9.84 12.43
C THR A 464 -7.64 10.65 11.31
N ASN A 465 -6.90 11.69 11.67
CA ASN A 465 -6.17 12.58 10.78
C ASN A 465 -4.85 13.04 11.42
N VAL A 466 -4.12 13.94 10.77
CA VAL A 466 -2.85 14.48 11.27
C VAL A 466 -3.00 15.39 12.49
N TRP A 467 -4.23 15.82 12.79
CA TRP A 467 -4.59 16.69 13.91
C TRP A 467 -4.98 15.92 15.16
N GLY A 468 -5.02 14.58 15.11
CA GLY A 468 -5.30 13.72 16.27
C GLY A 468 -6.79 13.57 16.59
N PHE A 469 -7.66 13.50 15.58
CA PHE A 469 -9.07 13.21 15.78
C PHE A 469 -9.25 11.76 16.27
N THR A 470 -9.96 11.59 17.42
CA THR A 470 -10.18 10.27 18.05
C THR A 470 -11.64 10.02 18.44
N ALA A 471 -12.49 11.06 18.38
CA ALA A 471 -13.90 10.98 18.75
C ALA A 471 -14.70 10.04 17.83
N PRO A 472 -15.91 9.56 18.23
CA PRO A 472 -16.85 8.94 17.31
C PRO A 472 -17.11 9.85 16.10
N GLY A 473 -17.37 9.25 14.93
CA GLY A 473 -17.74 10.02 13.75
C GLY A 473 -19.08 10.74 13.91
N GLU A 474 -19.36 11.66 13.00
CA GLU A 474 -20.64 12.41 12.97
C GLU A 474 -21.86 11.55 12.66
N HIS A 475 -21.65 10.34 12.09
CA HIS A 475 -22.70 9.37 11.83
C HIS A 475 -22.41 8.04 12.54
N PRO A 476 -23.17 7.68 13.57
CA PRO A 476 -22.84 6.55 14.44
C PRO A 476 -22.89 5.17 13.80
N SER A 477 -23.56 4.98 12.64
CA SER A 477 -23.62 3.67 11.96
C SER A 477 -22.23 3.12 11.62
N TRP A 478 -21.26 4.01 11.39
CA TRP A 478 -19.85 3.67 11.17
C TRP A 478 -18.95 4.31 12.24
N GLY A 479 -19.31 5.50 12.72
CA GLY A 479 -18.47 6.26 13.64
C GLY A 479 -18.44 5.74 15.08
N ALA A 480 -19.42 4.91 15.50
CA ALA A 480 -19.45 4.33 16.85
C ALA A 480 -18.51 3.12 17.04
N THR A 481 -17.77 2.70 16.03
CA THR A 481 -16.71 1.69 16.15
C THR A 481 -15.64 2.18 17.12
N ASN A 482 -15.44 1.49 18.24
CA ASN A 482 -14.55 1.92 19.33
C ASN A 482 -13.22 1.14 19.38
N THR A 483 -12.98 0.25 18.44
CA THR A 483 -11.80 -0.64 18.40
C THR A 483 -10.71 -0.19 17.45
N GLY A 484 -10.80 1.01 16.84
CA GLY A 484 -9.77 1.53 15.94
C GLY A 484 -8.40 1.61 16.62
N GLY A 485 -8.34 2.14 17.86
CA GLY A 485 -7.11 2.18 18.65
C GLY A 485 -6.57 0.80 19.02
N ALA A 486 -7.45 -0.19 19.31
CA ALA A 486 -7.06 -1.56 19.57
C ALA A 486 -6.42 -2.22 18.34
N TRP A 487 -6.98 -1.98 17.14
CA TRP A 487 -6.41 -2.51 15.91
C TRP A 487 -5.05 -1.87 15.57
N LEU A 488 -4.88 -0.58 15.84
CA LEU A 488 -3.55 0.05 15.73
C LEU A 488 -2.54 -0.59 16.70
N CYS A 489 -2.95 -0.96 17.91
CA CYS A 489 -2.10 -1.69 18.86
C CYS A 489 -1.66 -3.07 18.35
N ALA A 490 -2.47 -3.76 17.54
CA ALA A 490 -2.07 -5.00 16.88
C ALA A 490 -0.86 -4.79 15.95
N HIS A 491 -0.79 -3.64 15.21
CA HIS A 491 0.37 -3.27 14.39
C HIS A 491 1.63 -3.02 15.22
N LEU A 492 1.49 -2.43 16.42
CA LEU A 492 2.62 -2.24 17.33
C LEU A 492 3.20 -3.58 17.77
N TRP A 493 2.32 -4.52 18.13
CA TRP A 493 2.73 -5.87 18.50
C TRP A 493 3.33 -6.65 17.32
N GLU A 494 2.73 -6.55 16.14
CA GLU A 494 3.21 -7.19 14.91
C GLU A 494 4.65 -6.78 14.59
N HIS A 495 4.98 -5.51 14.69
CA HIS A 495 6.36 -5.02 14.49
C HIS A 495 7.33 -5.65 15.49
N PHE A 496 6.94 -5.79 16.76
CA PHE A 496 7.73 -6.52 17.75
C PHE A 496 7.85 -8.01 17.41
N ASP A 497 6.76 -8.66 17.04
CA ASP A 497 6.71 -10.10 16.82
C ASP A 497 7.61 -10.55 15.66
N TYR A 498 7.77 -9.70 14.64
CA TYR A 498 8.70 -9.94 13.54
C TYR A 498 10.15 -9.60 13.86
N ASN A 499 10.42 -8.62 14.72
CA ASN A 499 11.77 -8.08 14.91
C ASN A 499 12.39 -8.45 16.26
N ARG A 500 11.59 -8.81 17.26
CA ARG A 500 12.00 -9.24 18.62
C ARG A 500 12.86 -8.22 19.37
N ASP A 501 12.73 -6.92 19.03
CA ASP A 501 13.44 -5.84 19.71
C ASP A 501 12.76 -5.50 21.05
N THR A 502 13.42 -5.88 22.17
CA THR A 502 12.89 -5.62 23.52
C THR A 502 12.95 -4.15 23.93
N ALA A 503 13.87 -3.35 23.37
CA ALA A 503 13.89 -1.91 23.61
C ALA A 503 12.67 -1.24 22.95
N TYR A 504 12.32 -1.65 21.74
CA TYR A 504 11.09 -1.25 21.09
C TYR A 504 9.84 -1.70 21.88
N LEU A 505 9.82 -2.94 22.38
CA LEU A 505 8.71 -3.42 23.21
C LEU A 505 8.50 -2.54 24.45
N GLN A 506 9.60 -2.13 25.09
CA GLN A 506 9.55 -1.20 26.22
C GLN A 506 8.98 0.18 25.83
N GLU A 507 9.32 0.68 24.63
CA GLU A 507 8.79 1.94 24.07
C GLU A 507 7.27 1.90 23.88
N ILE A 508 6.73 0.80 23.31
CA ILE A 508 5.30 0.71 22.96
C ILE A 508 4.42 0.19 24.10
N TYR A 509 4.99 -0.44 25.12
CA TYR A 509 4.21 -1.03 26.22
C TYR A 509 3.22 -0.07 26.89
N PRO A 510 3.57 1.21 27.17
CA PRO A 510 2.63 2.18 27.72
C PRO A 510 1.42 2.43 26.83
N VAL A 511 1.58 2.37 25.49
CA VAL A 511 0.51 2.56 24.51
C VAL A 511 -0.46 1.38 24.56
N LEU A 512 0.07 0.14 24.51
CA LEU A 512 -0.71 -1.09 24.65
C LEU A 512 -1.48 -1.11 25.98
N LYS A 513 -0.77 -0.81 27.09
CA LYS A 513 -1.36 -0.77 28.43
C LYS A 513 -2.48 0.26 28.52
N GLY A 514 -2.31 1.44 27.93
CA GLY A 514 -3.33 2.49 27.94
C GLY A 514 -4.60 2.09 27.18
N ALA A 515 -4.46 1.47 25.99
CA ALA A 515 -5.60 0.94 25.24
C ALA A 515 -6.30 -0.20 26.01
N ALA A 516 -5.54 -1.12 26.59
CA ALA A 516 -6.07 -2.21 27.40
C ALA A 516 -6.80 -1.68 28.66
N GLN A 517 -6.29 -0.61 29.30
CA GLN A 517 -6.94 0.04 30.43
C GLN A 517 -8.29 0.63 30.06
N PHE A 518 -8.40 1.22 28.87
CA PHE A 518 -9.68 1.74 28.35
C PHE A 518 -10.73 0.63 28.29
N PHE A 519 -10.42 -0.52 27.73
CA PHE A 519 -11.38 -1.61 27.63
C PHE A 519 -11.68 -2.25 28.99
N LEU A 520 -10.73 -2.31 29.93
CA LEU A 520 -11.05 -2.74 31.30
C LEU A 520 -12.10 -1.86 31.99
N ASP A 521 -12.10 -0.55 31.72
CA ASP A 521 -13.07 0.39 32.29
C ASP A 521 -14.38 0.45 31.49
N MET A 522 -14.33 0.22 30.17
CA MET A 522 -15.47 0.36 29.26
C MET A 522 -16.37 -0.87 29.21
N LEU A 523 -15.78 -2.08 29.29
CA LEU A 523 -16.49 -3.35 29.19
C LEU A 523 -17.55 -3.49 30.30
N VAL A 524 -18.73 -3.97 29.93
CA VAL A 524 -19.86 -4.19 30.85
C VAL A 524 -20.34 -5.64 30.77
N LYS A 525 -20.82 -6.16 31.88
CA LYS A 525 -21.39 -7.51 31.94
C LYS A 525 -22.80 -7.49 31.39
N GLU A 526 -23.02 -8.15 30.25
CA GLU A 526 -24.35 -8.30 29.68
C GLU A 526 -25.16 -9.37 30.46
N PRO A 527 -26.52 -9.23 30.53
CA PRO A 527 -27.34 -10.05 31.44
C PRO A 527 -27.68 -11.44 30.93
N HIS A 528 -27.56 -11.73 29.62
CA HIS A 528 -28.07 -12.98 29.03
C HIS A 528 -27.06 -14.15 29.14
N HIS A 529 -25.80 -13.91 28.83
CA HIS A 529 -24.73 -14.89 28.86
C HIS A 529 -23.75 -14.65 30.02
N GLY A 530 -23.76 -13.42 30.57
CA GLY A 530 -22.83 -13.02 31.63
C GLY A 530 -21.44 -12.69 31.14
N TRP A 531 -21.27 -12.38 29.85
CA TRP A 531 -20.00 -11.98 29.27
C TRP A 531 -19.69 -10.48 29.43
N LEU A 532 -18.43 -10.14 29.34
CA LEU A 532 -17.98 -8.73 29.25
C LEU A 532 -17.99 -8.30 27.78
N VAL A 533 -18.77 -7.26 27.47
CA VAL A 533 -18.99 -6.76 26.11
C VAL A 533 -18.77 -5.26 25.98
N THR A 534 -18.43 -4.79 24.80
CA THR A 534 -18.54 -3.37 24.40
C THR A 534 -20.01 -2.97 24.26
N ALA A 535 -20.40 -1.80 24.77
CA ALA A 535 -21.75 -1.27 24.60
C ALA A 535 -21.73 0.26 24.80
N PRO A 536 -22.14 1.07 23.77
CA PRO A 536 -22.50 0.69 22.41
C PRO A 536 -21.29 0.39 21.53
N THR A 537 -21.54 -0.27 20.39
CA THR A 537 -20.59 -0.47 19.29
C THR A 537 -21.33 -0.76 17.98
N THR A 538 -20.56 -0.98 16.90
CA THR A 538 -21.04 -1.49 15.60
C THR A 538 -20.15 -2.65 15.13
N SER A 539 -20.67 -3.50 14.23
CA SER A 539 -19.77 -4.30 13.37
C SER A 539 -19.54 -3.48 12.11
N PRO A 540 -18.36 -2.93 11.89
CA PRO A 540 -18.12 -2.08 10.71
C PRO A 540 -18.29 -2.85 9.41
N GLU A 541 -19.06 -2.38 8.45
CA GLU A 541 -20.07 -1.31 8.51
C GLU A 541 -21.45 -1.90 8.21
N ASN A 542 -21.65 -3.22 8.46
CA ASN A 542 -22.87 -3.93 8.16
C ASN A 542 -23.98 -3.63 9.18
N ALA A 543 -25.19 -3.86 8.76
CA ALA A 543 -26.39 -3.76 9.60
C ALA A 543 -27.06 -5.13 9.74
N PHE A 544 -27.88 -5.30 10.75
CA PHE A 544 -28.72 -6.47 10.97
C PHE A 544 -30.20 -6.11 11.05
N LEU A 545 -31.06 -7.12 10.89
CA LEU A 545 -32.49 -6.99 11.06
C LEU A 545 -32.89 -7.51 12.43
N MET A 546 -33.64 -6.69 13.20
CA MET A 546 -34.24 -7.13 14.44
C MET A 546 -35.34 -8.15 14.19
N PRO A 547 -35.53 -9.15 15.08
CA PRO A 547 -36.61 -10.12 14.93
C PRO A 547 -37.99 -9.46 14.73
N GLY A 548 -38.63 -9.79 13.63
CA GLY A 548 -39.93 -9.22 13.26
C GLY A 548 -39.91 -7.82 12.65
N SER A 549 -38.72 -7.23 12.44
CA SER A 549 -38.54 -5.93 11.78
C SER A 549 -37.82 -6.07 10.45
N ARG A 550 -38.07 -5.15 9.51
CA ARG A 550 -37.28 -4.98 8.28
C ARG A 550 -36.42 -3.73 8.28
N GLN A 551 -36.37 -3.01 9.40
CA GLN A 551 -35.54 -1.82 9.55
C GLN A 551 -34.11 -2.24 9.91
N PRO A 552 -33.09 -1.82 9.14
CA PRO A 552 -31.71 -2.11 9.46
C PRO A 552 -31.27 -1.40 10.76
N VAL A 553 -30.51 -2.10 11.57
CA VAL A 553 -29.92 -1.61 12.81
C VAL A 553 -28.41 -1.85 12.77
N ASN A 554 -27.62 -0.81 13.08
CA ASN A 554 -26.15 -0.87 13.13
C ASN A 554 -25.64 -1.01 14.57
N ILE A 555 -26.35 -0.36 15.54
CA ILE A 555 -25.87 -0.27 16.92
C ILE A 555 -26.15 -1.58 17.66
N CYS A 556 -25.09 -2.14 18.23
CA CYS A 556 -25.14 -3.40 18.95
C CYS A 556 -24.27 -3.33 20.22
N MET A 557 -24.16 -4.45 20.90
CA MET A 557 -23.17 -4.74 21.95
C MET A 557 -22.34 -5.97 21.54
N GLY A 558 -21.07 -5.99 21.92
CA GLY A 558 -20.22 -7.17 21.80
C GLY A 558 -20.10 -7.75 20.40
N SER A 559 -19.85 -6.91 19.35
CA SER A 559 -19.61 -7.43 18.00
C SER A 559 -18.46 -8.44 18.01
N THR A 560 -18.51 -9.42 17.13
CA THR A 560 -17.47 -10.46 17.04
C THR A 560 -16.09 -9.85 16.78
N MET A 561 -16.01 -8.82 15.94
CA MET A 561 -14.77 -8.10 15.67
C MET A 561 -14.21 -7.45 16.96
N ASP A 562 -15.05 -6.79 17.76
CA ASP A 562 -14.59 -6.19 19.01
C ASP A 562 -14.03 -7.24 19.96
N ASN A 563 -14.76 -8.35 20.13
CA ASN A 563 -14.34 -9.42 21.04
C ASN A 563 -12.99 -10.01 20.62
N GLN A 564 -12.77 -10.21 19.32
CA GLN A 564 -11.50 -10.70 18.77
C GLN A 564 -10.36 -9.70 18.97
N LEU A 565 -10.59 -8.41 18.65
CA LEU A 565 -9.59 -7.34 18.82
C LEU A 565 -9.20 -7.11 20.28
N ILE A 566 -10.17 -7.09 21.18
CA ILE A 566 -9.93 -6.87 22.62
C ILE A 566 -9.18 -8.08 23.22
N ARG A 567 -9.54 -9.30 22.83
CA ARG A 567 -8.83 -10.52 23.24
C ARG A 567 -7.38 -10.49 22.80
N GLU A 568 -7.13 -10.09 21.57
CA GLU A 568 -5.77 -9.95 21.04
C GLU A 568 -5.00 -8.84 21.76
N LEU A 569 -5.59 -7.65 21.95
CA LEU A 569 -4.97 -6.55 22.71
C LEU A 569 -4.59 -6.98 24.12
N PHE A 570 -5.51 -7.65 24.84
CA PHE A 570 -5.23 -8.14 26.19
C PHE A 570 -4.11 -9.19 26.19
N GLY A 571 -4.16 -10.15 25.26
CA GLY A 571 -3.15 -11.17 25.11
C GLY A 571 -1.76 -10.60 24.78
N ASN A 572 -1.69 -9.64 23.88
CA ASN A 572 -0.44 -8.98 23.49
C ASN A 572 0.13 -8.12 24.63
N THR A 573 -0.73 -7.40 25.36
CA THR A 573 -0.33 -6.60 26.55
C THR A 573 0.16 -7.51 27.68
N LEU A 574 -0.49 -8.65 27.90
CA LEU A 574 -0.06 -9.67 28.85
C LEU A 574 1.34 -10.19 28.54
N ARG A 575 1.55 -10.65 27.29
CA ARG A 575 2.84 -11.17 26.82
C ARG A 575 3.94 -10.10 26.88
N ALA A 576 3.62 -8.87 26.49
CA ALA A 576 4.55 -7.75 26.60
C ALA A 576 5.00 -7.51 28.06
N GLY A 577 4.05 -7.47 29.00
CA GLY A 577 4.34 -7.31 30.42
C GLY A 577 5.10 -8.49 31.03
N GLU A 578 4.94 -9.70 30.49
CA GLU A 578 5.71 -10.90 30.89
C GLU A 578 7.16 -10.81 30.42
N ILE A 579 7.37 -10.49 29.13
CA ILE A 579 8.71 -10.33 28.55
C ILE A 579 9.49 -9.23 29.28
N LEU A 580 8.82 -8.11 29.60
CA LEU A 580 9.43 -6.99 30.30
C LEU A 580 9.53 -7.17 31.83
N GLY A 581 8.86 -8.16 32.40
CA GLY A 581 8.84 -8.44 33.85
C GLY A 581 8.10 -7.39 34.68
N VAL A 582 7.08 -6.69 34.11
CA VAL A 582 6.38 -5.57 34.74
C VAL A 582 4.89 -5.84 35.01
N ASP A 583 4.26 -4.99 35.81
CA ASP A 583 2.80 -4.87 35.99
C ASP A 583 2.03 -6.17 36.32
N GLY A 584 2.59 -7.03 37.22
CA GLY A 584 1.97 -8.32 37.56
C GLY A 584 0.52 -8.26 38.03
N GLY A 585 0.12 -7.19 38.75
CA GLY A 585 -1.27 -6.95 39.17
C GLY A 585 -2.18 -6.63 38.00
N PHE A 586 -1.75 -5.77 37.07
CA PHE A 586 -2.50 -5.43 35.89
C PHE A 586 -2.67 -6.62 34.93
N ARG A 587 -1.61 -7.42 34.76
CA ARG A 587 -1.66 -8.66 33.98
C ARG A 587 -2.73 -9.65 34.49
N LYS A 588 -2.86 -9.80 35.82
CA LYS A 588 -3.93 -10.63 36.39
C LYS A 588 -5.33 -10.09 36.09
N GLN A 589 -5.53 -8.77 36.10
CA GLN A 589 -6.81 -8.14 35.73
C GLN A 589 -7.13 -8.40 34.24
N LEU A 590 -6.16 -8.25 33.34
CA LEU A 590 -6.33 -8.53 31.91
C LEU A 590 -6.70 -9.99 31.67
N ALA A 591 -5.99 -10.93 32.30
CA ALA A 591 -6.28 -12.36 32.15
C ALA A 591 -7.71 -12.71 32.62
N ALA A 592 -8.14 -12.12 33.75
CA ALA A 592 -9.48 -12.34 34.29
C ALA A 592 -10.58 -11.74 33.40
N ALA A 593 -10.33 -10.58 32.78
CA ALA A 593 -11.27 -9.96 31.85
C ALA A 593 -11.32 -10.74 30.51
N ALA A 594 -10.17 -11.11 29.95
CA ALA A 594 -10.08 -11.89 28.72
C ALA A 594 -10.85 -13.21 28.76
N ALA A 595 -10.82 -13.89 29.94
CA ALA A 595 -11.58 -15.13 30.16
C ALA A 595 -13.11 -14.93 30.18
N GLN A 596 -13.60 -13.70 30.29
CA GLN A 596 -15.02 -13.37 30.33
C GLN A 596 -15.53 -12.75 29.00
N LEU A 597 -14.67 -12.57 28.01
CA LEU A 597 -15.09 -12.10 26.69
C LEU A 597 -15.89 -13.19 25.93
N PRO A 598 -16.90 -12.80 25.12
CA PRO A 598 -17.61 -13.76 24.29
C PRO A 598 -16.66 -14.52 23.37
N PRO A 599 -16.74 -15.86 23.28
CA PRO A 599 -16.00 -16.60 22.28
C PRO A 599 -16.52 -16.31 20.86
N SER A 600 -15.70 -16.55 19.82
CA SER A 600 -16.22 -16.64 18.46
C SER A 600 -17.18 -17.82 18.34
N ARG A 601 -18.36 -17.61 17.72
CA ARG A 601 -19.44 -18.61 17.69
C ARG A 601 -19.97 -18.84 16.28
N THR A 602 -20.49 -20.04 16.05
CA THR A 602 -21.16 -20.42 14.83
C THR A 602 -22.68 -20.23 15.00
N GLY A 603 -23.32 -19.58 14.04
CA GLY A 603 -24.77 -19.38 14.00
C GLY A 603 -25.55 -20.62 13.55
N SER A 604 -26.87 -20.54 13.54
CA SER A 604 -27.80 -21.62 13.16
C SER A 604 -27.62 -22.15 11.74
N ASP A 605 -27.09 -21.32 10.84
CA ASP A 605 -26.78 -21.64 9.44
C ASP A 605 -25.35 -22.19 9.24
N GLY A 606 -24.56 -22.27 10.31
CA GLY A 606 -23.20 -22.79 10.29
C GLY A 606 -22.14 -21.77 9.86
N ARG A 607 -22.48 -20.47 9.71
CA ARG A 607 -21.54 -19.37 9.48
C ARG A 607 -21.01 -18.83 10.80
N LEU A 608 -19.88 -18.11 10.77
CA LEU A 608 -19.40 -17.36 11.91
C LEU A 608 -20.37 -16.18 12.19
N MET A 609 -20.82 -16.06 13.44
CA MET A 609 -21.72 -14.97 13.84
C MET A 609 -20.99 -13.63 13.78
N GLU A 610 -21.65 -12.62 13.22
CA GLU A 610 -21.09 -11.25 13.14
C GLU A 610 -21.41 -10.43 14.41
N TRP A 611 -22.54 -10.71 15.03
CA TRP A 611 -23.02 -10.03 16.24
C TRP A 611 -23.13 -10.99 17.42
N LEU A 612 -23.41 -10.43 18.59
CA LEU A 612 -23.56 -11.21 19.82
C LEU A 612 -24.71 -12.21 19.72
N GLU A 613 -25.79 -11.85 19.03
CA GLU A 613 -26.91 -12.72 18.75
C GLU A 613 -26.94 -13.11 17.27
N ASP A 614 -27.63 -14.23 16.95
CA ASP A 614 -27.72 -14.77 15.58
C ASP A 614 -28.77 -13.99 14.75
N TYR A 615 -28.41 -12.71 14.46
CA TYR A 615 -29.25 -11.84 13.66
C TYR A 615 -29.15 -12.13 12.16
N GLU A 616 -30.24 -11.80 11.42
CA GLU A 616 -30.23 -11.77 9.96
C GLU A 616 -29.45 -10.54 9.47
N GLU A 617 -28.53 -10.73 8.52
CA GLU A 617 -27.79 -9.65 7.88
C GLU A 617 -28.71 -8.79 7.01
N ALA A 618 -28.63 -7.46 7.14
CA ALA A 618 -29.36 -6.54 6.26
C ALA A 618 -28.78 -6.55 4.83
N ASP A 619 -27.45 -6.70 4.70
CA ASP A 619 -26.74 -6.89 3.42
C ASP A 619 -25.85 -8.14 3.47
N PRO A 620 -26.33 -9.29 2.98
CA PRO A 620 -25.55 -10.54 2.94
C PRO A 620 -24.30 -10.49 2.05
N HIS A 621 -24.20 -9.52 1.17
CA HIS A 621 -23.07 -9.32 0.25
C HIS A 621 -22.26 -8.07 0.60
N HIS A 622 -22.38 -7.58 1.83
CA HIS A 622 -21.68 -6.39 2.27
C HIS A 622 -20.18 -6.49 2.06
N ARG A 623 -19.57 -5.37 1.63
CA ARG A 623 -18.12 -5.30 1.34
C ARG A 623 -17.22 -5.57 2.55
N HIS A 624 -17.67 -5.22 3.78
CA HIS A 624 -16.96 -5.56 5.02
C HIS A 624 -17.24 -6.99 5.47
N VAL A 625 -16.22 -7.62 6.05
CA VAL A 625 -16.26 -8.96 6.66
C VAL A 625 -15.59 -8.94 8.03
N SER A 626 -15.97 -7.96 8.84
CA SER A 626 -15.31 -7.57 10.08
C SER A 626 -15.24 -8.70 11.11
N HIS A 627 -16.25 -9.56 11.19
CA HIS A 627 -16.29 -10.74 12.07
C HIS A 627 -15.24 -11.81 11.73
N LEU A 628 -14.58 -11.70 10.55
CA LEU A 628 -13.47 -12.57 10.16
C LEU A 628 -12.09 -11.99 10.53
N TYR A 629 -12.02 -10.91 11.32
CA TYR A 629 -10.77 -10.38 11.84
C TYR A 629 -9.88 -11.47 12.46
N GLY A 630 -10.46 -12.37 13.24
CA GLY A 630 -9.74 -13.47 13.89
C GLY A 630 -9.10 -14.48 12.92
N LEU A 631 -9.53 -14.53 11.65
CA LEU A 631 -8.90 -15.30 10.59
C LEU A 631 -7.73 -14.53 9.95
N HIS A 632 -7.94 -13.25 9.61
CA HIS A 632 -6.92 -12.33 9.11
C HIS A 632 -7.30 -10.86 9.40
N PRO A 633 -6.36 -10.03 9.93
CA PRO A 633 -4.95 -10.32 10.26
C PRO A 633 -4.74 -11.07 11.57
N GLY A 634 -5.74 -11.20 12.42
CA GLY A 634 -5.67 -11.97 13.66
C GLY A 634 -5.26 -13.43 13.46
N SER A 635 -5.15 -14.17 14.57
CA SER A 635 -4.71 -15.57 14.58
C SER A 635 -5.58 -16.48 15.45
N GLU A 636 -6.79 -16.02 15.80
CA GLU A 636 -7.75 -16.81 16.60
C GLU A 636 -8.34 -18.00 15.82
N ILE A 637 -8.52 -17.80 14.50
CA ILE A 637 -9.12 -18.78 13.59
C ILE A 637 -8.04 -19.32 12.66
N THR A 638 -7.75 -20.62 12.82
CA THR A 638 -6.76 -21.32 11.97
C THR A 638 -7.27 -22.72 11.60
N PRO A 639 -6.94 -23.24 10.40
CA PRO A 639 -7.30 -24.61 10.02
C PRO A 639 -6.78 -25.68 11.00
N GLU A 640 -5.60 -25.46 11.58
CA GLU A 640 -4.97 -26.43 12.49
C GLU A 640 -5.49 -26.31 13.92
N GLY A 641 -5.64 -25.10 14.45
CA GLY A 641 -5.97 -24.85 15.85
C GLY A 641 -7.46 -24.81 16.15
N THR A 642 -8.27 -24.30 15.21
CA THR A 642 -9.72 -24.11 15.37
C THR A 642 -10.48 -24.50 14.09
N PRO A 643 -10.42 -25.80 13.68
CA PRO A 643 -10.94 -26.23 12.37
C PRO A 643 -12.45 -25.96 12.19
N ASP A 644 -13.25 -26.04 13.26
CA ASP A 644 -14.69 -25.77 13.19
C ASP A 644 -14.96 -24.28 12.91
N LEU A 645 -14.22 -23.38 13.54
CA LEU A 645 -14.31 -21.94 13.26
C LEU A 645 -13.79 -21.60 11.87
N ALA A 646 -12.73 -22.28 11.41
CA ALA A 646 -12.23 -22.11 10.04
C ALA A 646 -13.26 -22.56 9.00
N ALA A 647 -13.98 -23.67 9.26
CA ALA A 647 -15.09 -24.11 8.40
C ALA A 647 -16.27 -23.11 8.42
N ALA A 648 -16.60 -22.53 9.58
CA ALA A 648 -17.64 -21.51 9.69
C ALA A 648 -17.24 -20.21 8.97
N ALA A 649 -15.97 -19.78 9.07
CA ALA A 649 -15.42 -18.64 8.34
C ALA A 649 -15.47 -18.84 6.82
N ARG A 650 -15.16 -20.05 6.32
CA ARG A 650 -15.32 -20.42 4.90
C ARG A 650 -16.76 -20.20 4.43
N LYS A 651 -17.75 -20.71 5.18
CA LYS A 651 -19.18 -20.50 4.85
C LYS A 651 -19.58 -19.03 4.86
N SER A 652 -19.01 -18.22 5.77
CA SER A 652 -19.23 -16.76 5.79
C SER A 652 -18.69 -16.09 4.53
N LEU A 653 -17.48 -16.48 4.07
CA LEU A 653 -16.89 -15.97 2.83
C LEU A 653 -17.71 -16.39 1.59
N GLU A 654 -18.14 -17.66 1.52
CA GLU A 654 -19.00 -18.17 0.44
C GLU A 654 -20.32 -17.38 0.36
N ARG A 655 -20.91 -17.05 1.52
CA ARG A 655 -22.12 -16.23 1.60
C ARG A 655 -21.88 -14.77 1.14
N ARG A 656 -20.77 -14.15 1.56
CA ARG A 656 -20.36 -12.78 1.14
C ARG A 656 -20.08 -12.74 -0.37
N GLY A 657 -19.59 -13.83 -0.96
CA GLY A 657 -19.22 -13.94 -2.36
C GLY A 657 -17.95 -13.18 -2.73
N ASP A 658 -17.55 -13.26 -3.99
CA ASP A 658 -16.28 -12.76 -4.52
C ASP A 658 -16.35 -11.32 -5.03
N GLY A 659 -17.49 -10.67 -4.94
CA GLY A 659 -17.68 -9.27 -5.29
C GLY A 659 -17.09 -8.32 -4.21
N GLY A 660 -17.17 -7.02 -4.47
CA GLY A 660 -16.80 -5.96 -3.54
C GLY A 660 -15.91 -4.90 -4.16
N THR A 661 -15.55 -3.91 -3.36
CA THR A 661 -14.58 -2.87 -3.69
C THR A 661 -13.16 -3.43 -3.72
N GLY A 662 -12.19 -2.66 -4.20
CA GLY A 662 -10.82 -3.16 -4.34
C GLY A 662 -10.23 -3.70 -3.04
N TRP A 663 -10.28 -2.93 -1.94
CA TRP A 663 -9.77 -3.39 -0.64
C TRP A 663 -10.56 -4.61 -0.09
N SER A 664 -11.86 -4.71 -0.38
CA SER A 664 -12.67 -5.86 0.06
C SER A 664 -12.21 -7.14 -0.64
N ARG A 665 -11.96 -7.09 -1.95
CA ARG A 665 -11.37 -8.21 -2.71
C ARG A 665 -9.98 -8.57 -2.20
N ALA A 666 -9.14 -7.56 -1.93
CA ALA A 666 -7.81 -7.76 -1.38
C ALA A 666 -7.84 -8.44 0.00
N TRP A 667 -8.77 -8.05 0.88
CA TRP A 667 -8.94 -8.72 2.18
C TRP A 667 -9.34 -10.20 2.00
N LYS A 668 -10.26 -10.47 1.09
CA LYS A 668 -10.71 -11.84 0.78
C LYS A 668 -9.58 -12.73 0.23
N ILE A 669 -8.61 -12.19 -0.52
CA ILE A 669 -7.40 -12.94 -0.92
C ILE A 669 -6.67 -13.46 0.32
N ASN A 670 -6.46 -12.59 1.33
CA ASN A 670 -5.79 -12.96 2.58
C ASN A 670 -6.57 -14.03 3.35
N PHE A 671 -7.89 -13.93 3.43
CA PHE A 671 -8.73 -14.93 4.09
C PHE A 671 -8.63 -16.32 3.44
N TRP A 672 -8.75 -16.39 2.11
CA TRP A 672 -8.65 -17.66 1.41
C TRP A 672 -7.23 -18.23 1.47
N ALA A 673 -6.19 -17.40 1.48
CA ALA A 673 -4.82 -17.83 1.73
C ALA A 673 -4.68 -18.45 3.14
N ARG A 674 -5.28 -17.82 4.19
CA ARG A 674 -5.29 -18.35 5.56
C ARG A 674 -6.10 -19.63 5.74
N LEU A 675 -7.11 -19.85 4.90
CA LEU A 675 -7.86 -21.12 4.82
C LEU A 675 -7.15 -22.17 3.94
N HIS A 676 -5.94 -21.92 3.48
CA HIS A 676 -5.13 -22.76 2.60
C HIS A 676 -5.81 -23.08 1.24
N ASP A 677 -6.71 -22.20 0.79
CA ASP A 677 -7.36 -22.32 -0.50
C ASP A 677 -6.74 -21.35 -1.53
N GLY A 678 -5.58 -21.74 -2.05
CA GLY A 678 -4.85 -20.93 -3.02
C GLY A 678 -5.59 -20.71 -4.32
N ASN A 679 -6.40 -21.68 -4.76
CA ASN A 679 -7.19 -21.54 -5.98
C ASN A 679 -8.26 -20.45 -5.83
N HIS A 680 -8.97 -20.42 -4.72
CA HIS A 680 -9.96 -19.37 -4.48
C HIS A 680 -9.29 -18.01 -4.24
N ALA A 681 -8.16 -17.96 -3.52
CA ALA A 681 -7.36 -16.74 -3.38
C ALA A 681 -6.92 -16.19 -4.75
N PHE A 682 -6.56 -17.05 -5.72
CA PHE A 682 -6.21 -16.65 -7.08
C PHE A 682 -7.42 -16.12 -7.87
N VAL A 683 -8.63 -16.66 -7.68
CA VAL A 683 -9.86 -16.11 -8.24
C VAL A 683 -10.07 -14.66 -7.77
N LEU A 684 -9.87 -14.40 -6.47
CA LEU A 684 -9.98 -13.05 -5.92
C LEU A 684 -8.87 -12.11 -6.43
N LEU A 685 -7.65 -12.62 -6.61
CA LEU A 685 -6.55 -11.85 -7.22
C LEU A 685 -6.89 -11.47 -8.67
N LYS A 686 -7.45 -12.42 -9.45
CA LYS A 686 -7.96 -12.12 -10.79
C LYS A 686 -9.02 -11.01 -10.74
N ASN A 687 -10.01 -11.13 -9.87
CA ASN A 687 -11.08 -10.14 -9.73
C ASN A 687 -10.54 -8.76 -9.26
N LEU A 688 -9.50 -8.73 -8.43
CA LEU A 688 -8.82 -7.49 -8.04
C LEU A 688 -8.12 -6.83 -9.22
N LEU A 689 -7.58 -7.63 -10.14
CA LEU A 689 -6.89 -7.17 -11.36
C LEU A 689 -7.84 -6.93 -12.54
N ASP A 690 -9.17 -7.00 -12.35
CA ASP A 690 -10.14 -6.62 -13.39
C ASP A 690 -9.95 -5.14 -13.78
N PRO A 691 -9.90 -4.79 -15.09
CA PRO A 691 -9.74 -3.40 -15.52
C PRO A 691 -10.88 -2.50 -15.05
N ALA A 692 -10.53 -1.37 -14.43
CA ALA A 692 -11.45 -0.34 -13.96
C ALA A 692 -11.20 1.00 -14.67
N PHE A 693 -12.28 1.72 -14.98
CA PHE A 693 -12.23 3.05 -15.62
C PHE A 693 -13.21 4.04 -14.95
N ASP A 694 -14.09 3.55 -14.06
CA ASP A 694 -15.02 4.40 -13.32
C ASP A 694 -14.27 5.07 -12.15
N THR A 695 -14.28 6.39 -12.09
CA THR A 695 -13.69 7.19 -11.02
C THR A 695 -14.72 7.84 -10.10
N SER A 696 -16.02 7.53 -10.31
CA SER A 696 -17.11 7.99 -9.44
C SER A 696 -17.23 7.13 -8.17
N PHE A 697 -17.87 7.68 -7.13
CA PHE A 697 -18.17 6.90 -5.92
C PHE A 697 -19.11 5.74 -6.22
N ASN A 698 -18.65 4.53 -6.01
CA ASN A 698 -19.40 3.31 -6.30
C ASN A 698 -19.12 2.22 -5.24
N TYR A 699 -20.08 2.01 -4.35
CA TYR A 699 -20.04 1.01 -3.29
C TYR A 699 -20.53 -0.38 -3.72
N ALA A 700 -21.07 -0.50 -4.94
CA ALA A 700 -21.45 -1.79 -5.51
C ALA A 700 -20.22 -2.61 -5.94
N ASN A 701 -20.41 -3.85 -6.33
CA ASN A 701 -19.38 -4.85 -6.64
C ASN A 701 -18.54 -4.53 -7.91
N LYS A 702 -17.92 -3.32 -7.97
CA LYS A 702 -17.17 -2.83 -9.12
C LYS A 702 -15.71 -2.48 -8.83
N GLY A 703 -15.13 -3.00 -7.75
CA GLY A 703 -13.69 -2.86 -7.49
C GLY A 703 -12.85 -3.48 -8.61
N GLY A 704 -11.60 -3.07 -8.74
CA GLY A 704 -10.69 -3.57 -9.77
C GLY A 704 -9.38 -2.80 -9.74
N THR A 705 -8.76 -2.65 -10.91
CA THR A 705 -7.44 -2.03 -11.07
C THR A 705 -7.45 -1.06 -12.24
N TYR A 706 -6.98 0.18 -12.00
CA TYR A 706 -6.82 1.21 -13.02
C TYR A 706 -5.64 0.94 -13.96
N PRO A 707 -5.53 1.66 -15.10
CA PRO A 707 -4.48 1.39 -16.10
C PRO A 707 -3.04 1.45 -15.58
N ASN A 708 -2.74 2.23 -14.53
CA ASN A 708 -1.43 2.30 -13.89
C ASN A 708 -1.26 1.31 -12.73
N LEU A 709 -2.11 0.32 -12.61
CA LEU A 709 -2.22 -0.66 -11.53
C LEU A 709 -2.66 -0.10 -10.18
N PHE A 710 -3.11 1.14 -10.07
CA PHE A 710 -3.77 1.64 -8.86
C PHE A 710 -5.06 0.87 -8.59
N CYS A 711 -5.32 0.59 -7.32
CA CYS A 711 -6.54 -0.09 -6.90
C CYS A 711 -7.77 0.82 -7.03
N ALA A 712 -8.85 0.27 -7.58
CA ALA A 712 -10.15 0.93 -7.67
C ALA A 712 -11.09 0.46 -6.57
N HIS A 713 -11.46 1.39 -5.70
CA HIS A 713 -12.64 1.19 -4.83
C HIS A 713 -13.92 1.06 -5.69
N PRO A 714 -14.34 1.90 -6.70
CA PRO A 714 -14.05 3.27 -7.14
C PRO A 714 -14.54 4.38 -6.18
N PRO A 715 -13.93 5.59 -6.15
CA PRO A 715 -12.73 6.00 -6.88
C PRO A 715 -11.46 5.33 -6.32
N PHE A 716 -10.27 5.80 -6.74
CA PHE A 716 -9.00 5.31 -6.28
C PHE A 716 -8.86 5.29 -4.75
N GLN A 717 -8.40 4.17 -4.22
CA GLN A 717 -7.89 3.97 -2.86
C GLN A 717 -6.68 3.04 -2.92
N MET A 718 -5.62 3.37 -2.19
CA MET A 718 -4.35 2.64 -2.26
C MET A 718 -4.35 1.31 -1.48
N ASP A 719 -5.22 1.17 -0.49
CA ASP A 719 -5.28 0.04 0.43
C ASP A 719 -5.34 -1.33 -0.25
N GLY A 720 -6.16 -1.47 -1.31
CA GLY A 720 -6.26 -2.73 -2.04
C GLY A 720 -4.98 -3.16 -2.76
N ASN A 721 -4.09 -2.20 -3.15
CA ASN A 721 -2.78 -2.54 -3.69
C ASN A 721 -1.91 -3.25 -2.64
N TRP A 722 -1.90 -2.72 -1.41
CA TRP A 722 -1.11 -3.30 -0.32
C TRP A 722 -1.75 -4.57 0.26
N GLY A 723 -3.09 -4.60 0.35
CA GLY A 723 -3.80 -5.81 0.73
C GLY A 723 -3.60 -6.97 -0.25
N GLY A 724 -3.57 -6.69 -1.56
CA GLY A 724 -3.26 -7.69 -2.59
C GLY A 724 -1.80 -8.17 -2.55
N CYS A 725 -0.86 -7.26 -2.30
CA CYS A 725 0.55 -7.60 -2.09
C CYS A 725 0.73 -8.53 -0.88
N ALA A 726 0.11 -8.19 0.26
CA ALA A 726 0.12 -9.01 1.46
C ALA A 726 -0.56 -10.38 1.21
N GLY A 727 -1.66 -10.40 0.46
CA GLY A 727 -2.37 -11.63 0.11
C GLY A 727 -1.50 -12.60 -0.71
N ILE A 728 -0.73 -12.09 -1.67
CA ILE A 728 0.25 -12.92 -2.41
C ILE A 728 1.32 -13.46 -1.45
N ALA A 729 1.82 -12.62 -0.52
CA ALA A 729 2.78 -13.08 0.48
C ALA A 729 2.19 -14.16 1.40
N GLU A 730 0.93 -14.02 1.85
CA GLU A 730 0.22 -15.02 2.68
C GLU A 730 -0.02 -16.35 1.95
N MET A 731 -0.14 -16.35 0.62
CA MET A 731 -0.18 -17.60 -0.16
C MET A 731 1.15 -18.35 -0.11
N LEU A 732 2.28 -17.64 0.09
CA LEU A 732 3.63 -18.15 -0.01
C LEU A 732 4.30 -18.42 1.35
N LEU A 733 3.97 -17.66 2.39
CA LEU A 733 4.58 -17.80 3.72
C LEU A 733 3.61 -17.35 4.82
N GLN A 734 3.37 -18.22 5.77
CA GLN A 734 2.58 -17.91 6.98
C GLN A 734 3.36 -18.22 8.25
N SER A 735 3.16 -17.43 9.30
CA SER A 735 3.80 -17.62 10.60
C SER A 735 2.91 -17.24 11.80
N HIS A 736 1.61 -17.02 11.56
CA HIS A 736 0.65 -16.54 12.55
C HIS A 736 0.19 -17.61 13.54
N ALA A 737 0.25 -18.91 13.14
CA ALA A 737 -0.23 -20.03 13.94
C ALA A 737 0.81 -20.58 14.93
N GLY A 738 1.91 -19.84 15.17
CA GLY A 738 2.98 -20.26 16.08
C GLY A 738 4.06 -21.16 15.43
N PHE A 739 3.98 -21.36 14.12
CA PHE A 739 4.97 -22.07 13.32
C PHE A 739 5.10 -21.44 11.92
N LEU A 740 6.23 -21.66 11.26
CA LEU A 740 6.42 -21.34 9.86
C LEU A 740 5.70 -22.36 8.98
N ASN A 741 4.96 -21.86 7.98
CA ASN A 741 4.32 -22.70 6.97
C ASN A 741 4.69 -22.14 5.59
N ILE A 742 5.52 -22.88 4.85
CA ILE A 742 6.05 -22.47 3.53
C ILE A 742 5.08 -22.95 2.44
N ALA A 743 4.65 -22.02 1.58
CA ALA A 743 3.77 -22.25 0.45
C ALA A 743 2.43 -22.96 0.80
N PRO A 744 1.73 -22.52 1.88
CA PRO A 744 0.52 -23.20 2.36
C PRO A 744 -0.67 -23.09 1.40
N ALA A 745 -0.70 -22.11 0.51
CA ALA A 745 -1.85 -21.79 -0.33
C ALA A 745 -1.46 -21.53 -1.81
N LEU A 746 -0.63 -22.41 -2.40
CA LEU A 746 -0.28 -22.31 -3.81
C LEU A 746 -1.50 -22.63 -4.70
N PRO A 747 -1.92 -21.72 -5.60
CA PRO A 747 -2.91 -22.03 -6.62
C PRO A 747 -2.33 -22.97 -7.68
N ASP A 748 -3.21 -23.59 -8.45
CA ASP A 748 -2.79 -24.44 -9.59
C ASP A 748 -2.04 -23.66 -10.67
N ALA A 749 -2.28 -22.36 -10.74
CA ALA A 749 -1.55 -21.46 -11.65
C ALA A 749 -0.06 -21.32 -11.25
N PHE A 750 0.28 -21.35 -9.97
CA PHE A 750 1.66 -21.19 -9.50
C PHE A 750 2.38 -22.55 -9.36
N ARG A 751 2.44 -23.32 -10.45
CA ARG A 751 3.05 -24.66 -10.44
C ARG A 751 4.53 -24.65 -10.10
N GLU A 752 5.26 -23.65 -10.58
CA GLU A 752 6.69 -23.48 -10.38
C GLU A 752 7.00 -22.03 -10.06
N GLY A 753 7.88 -21.80 -9.09
CA GLY A 753 8.27 -20.46 -8.68
C GLY A 753 9.19 -20.47 -7.48
N SER A 754 9.51 -19.28 -7.04
CA SER A 754 10.30 -19.04 -5.83
C SER A 754 9.97 -17.68 -5.23
N PHE A 755 10.29 -17.53 -3.96
CA PHE A 755 10.39 -16.22 -3.32
C PHE A 755 11.70 -16.10 -2.57
N ARG A 756 12.16 -14.86 -2.40
CA ARG A 756 13.37 -14.54 -1.66
C ARG A 756 13.07 -13.43 -0.66
N GLY A 757 13.60 -13.59 0.55
CA GLY A 757 13.67 -12.51 1.53
C GLY A 757 12.35 -12.12 2.19
N LEU A 758 11.31 -12.96 2.16
CA LEU A 758 10.11 -12.73 2.97
C LEU A 758 10.43 -12.92 4.45
N ARG A 759 9.78 -12.12 5.30
CA ARG A 759 9.97 -12.19 6.75
C ARG A 759 8.88 -13.04 7.40
N ALA A 760 9.24 -13.64 8.52
CA ALA A 760 8.32 -14.37 9.39
C ALA A 760 8.50 -13.93 10.84
N ARG A 761 7.45 -14.11 11.66
CA ARG A 761 7.48 -13.83 13.10
C ARG A 761 8.57 -14.66 13.77
N GLY A 762 9.14 -14.14 14.84
CA GLY A 762 10.28 -14.76 15.52
C GLY A 762 11.65 -14.28 15.02
N GLY A 763 11.71 -13.31 14.09
CA GLY A 763 12.97 -12.76 13.58
C GLY A 763 13.57 -13.54 12.41
N PHE A 764 12.77 -14.29 11.67
CA PHE A 764 13.24 -15.08 10.54
C PHE A 764 13.09 -14.35 9.20
N THR A 765 14.04 -14.61 8.29
CA THR A 765 13.97 -14.27 6.87
C THR A 765 13.97 -15.56 6.08
N VAL A 766 13.02 -15.75 5.18
CA VAL A 766 12.77 -17.00 4.49
C VAL A 766 12.86 -16.81 2.98
N SER A 767 13.51 -17.75 2.32
CA SER A 767 13.51 -17.90 0.87
C SER A 767 13.15 -19.35 0.54
N ALA A 768 12.35 -19.59 -0.50
CA ALA A 768 11.98 -20.94 -0.89
C ALA A 768 11.72 -21.05 -2.39
N SER A 769 11.82 -22.27 -2.92
CA SER A 769 11.45 -22.62 -4.29
C SER A 769 10.56 -23.87 -4.29
N TRP A 770 9.69 -23.93 -5.28
CA TRP A 770 8.79 -25.06 -5.48
C TRP A 770 8.69 -25.43 -6.96
N LYS A 771 8.35 -26.70 -7.20
CA LYS A 771 8.07 -27.25 -8.52
C LYS A 771 6.88 -28.20 -8.40
N GLU A 772 5.95 -28.12 -9.36
CA GLU A 772 4.69 -28.88 -9.33
C GLU A 772 3.95 -28.70 -7.98
N LYS A 773 3.95 -27.46 -7.46
CA LYS A 773 3.36 -27.06 -6.16
C LYS A 773 4.02 -27.71 -4.93
N THR A 774 5.11 -28.46 -5.08
CA THR A 774 5.87 -29.05 -3.98
C THR A 774 7.12 -28.24 -3.70
N VAL A 775 7.31 -27.83 -2.44
CA VAL A 775 8.50 -27.11 -2.01
C VAL A 775 9.72 -28.02 -2.16
N THR A 776 10.74 -27.54 -2.87
CA THR A 776 11.96 -28.29 -3.13
C THR A 776 13.14 -27.80 -2.31
N ARG A 777 13.17 -26.52 -1.98
CA ARG A 777 14.24 -25.88 -1.22
C ARG A 777 13.70 -24.77 -0.33
N ALA A 778 14.31 -24.60 0.86
CA ALA A 778 14.11 -23.44 1.70
C ALA A 778 15.43 -23.02 2.35
N THR A 779 15.59 -21.69 2.53
CA THR A 779 16.65 -21.09 3.34
C THR A 779 16.00 -20.21 4.38
N ILE A 780 16.42 -20.33 5.64
CA ILE A 780 15.88 -19.59 6.79
C ILE A 780 17.05 -18.95 7.53
N ASP A 781 17.08 -17.61 7.56
CA ASP A 781 18.07 -16.81 8.28
C ASP A 781 17.48 -16.30 9.59
N ALA A 782 18.21 -16.41 10.70
CA ALA A 782 17.82 -15.89 12.00
C ALA A 782 18.44 -14.52 12.26
N SER A 783 17.60 -13.48 12.55
CA SER A 783 18.06 -12.14 12.90
C SER A 783 18.27 -11.93 14.42
N CYS A 784 17.82 -12.88 15.23
CA CYS A 784 17.96 -12.90 16.70
C CYS A 784 18.04 -14.34 17.20
N HIS A 785 18.17 -14.56 18.51
CA HIS A 785 17.98 -15.87 19.10
C HIS A 785 16.49 -16.25 19.08
N ALA A 786 16.15 -17.39 18.48
CA ALA A 786 14.78 -17.84 18.32
C ALA A 786 14.67 -19.36 18.15
N ASP A 787 13.57 -19.92 18.61
CA ASP A 787 13.21 -21.31 18.37
C ASP A 787 12.37 -21.40 17.09
N LEU A 788 12.94 -22.05 16.08
CA LEU A 788 12.25 -22.32 14.81
C LEU A 788 11.31 -23.50 14.99
N HIS A 789 10.04 -23.29 14.68
CA HIS A 789 9.04 -24.34 14.49
C HIS A 789 8.61 -24.26 13.03
N LEU A 790 9.03 -25.22 12.21
CA LEU A 790 8.72 -25.26 10.78
C LEU A 790 7.83 -26.44 10.47
N LYS A 791 6.66 -26.20 9.92
CA LYS A 791 5.79 -27.25 9.37
C LYS A 791 6.45 -27.85 8.13
N ILE A 792 6.60 -29.17 8.11
CA ILE A 792 7.16 -29.88 6.95
C ILE A 792 6.21 -29.67 5.76
N PRO A 793 6.70 -29.18 4.61
CA PRO A 793 5.84 -28.94 3.46
C PRO A 793 5.11 -30.20 2.97
N ALA A 794 3.87 -30.04 2.51
CA ALA A 794 3.06 -31.13 2.02
C ALA A 794 3.74 -31.87 0.85
N GLY A 795 3.62 -33.20 0.83
CA GLY A 795 4.23 -34.05 -0.19
C GLY A 795 5.70 -34.44 0.06
N THR A 796 6.34 -33.89 1.11
CA THR A 796 7.70 -34.24 1.49
C THR A 796 7.77 -35.68 2.05
N THR A 797 8.63 -36.50 1.47
CA THR A 797 8.91 -37.87 1.95
C THR A 797 10.19 -37.95 2.78
N SER A 798 11.17 -37.09 2.48
CA SER A 798 12.41 -36.93 3.21
C SER A 798 12.97 -35.51 3.02
N PHE A 799 13.91 -35.12 3.86
CA PHE A 799 14.62 -33.85 3.71
C PHE A 799 16.09 -33.98 4.16
N GLN A 800 16.93 -33.10 3.65
CA GLN A 800 18.29 -32.88 4.11
C GLN A 800 18.38 -31.46 4.68
N ALA A 801 19.14 -31.31 5.75
CA ALA A 801 19.35 -30.01 6.40
C ALA A 801 20.84 -29.74 6.60
N SER A 802 21.22 -28.46 6.47
CA SER A 802 22.53 -27.95 6.90
C SER A 802 22.36 -26.64 7.68
N LEU A 803 23.15 -26.46 8.72
CA LEU A 803 23.23 -25.21 9.49
C LEU A 803 24.60 -24.57 9.23
N ASN A 804 24.61 -23.36 8.70
CA ASN A 804 25.86 -22.64 8.35
C ASN A 804 26.80 -23.46 7.43
N GLY A 805 26.21 -24.27 6.54
CA GLY A 805 26.94 -25.13 5.62
C GLY A 805 27.34 -26.51 6.18
N GLU A 806 27.16 -26.76 7.47
CA GLU A 806 27.46 -28.05 8.08
C GLU A 806 26.20 -28.93 8.13
N PRO A 807 26.27 -30.22 7.75
CA PRO A 807 25.14 -31.13 7.79
C PRO A 807 24.54 -31.22 9.21
N LEU A 808 23.21 -31.22 9.29
CA LEU A 808 22.46 -31.24 10.52
C LEU A 808 21.28 -32.22 10.43
N GLU A 809 21.05 -32.99 11.50
CA GLU A 809 19.80 -33.72 11.72
C GLU A 809 18.96 -32.99 12.78
N PRO A 810 18.07 -32.06 12.39
CA PRO A 810 17.25 -31.34 13.35
C PRO A 810 16.22 -32.28 13.99
N ALA A 811 15.80 -31.96 15.20
CA ALA A 811 14.68 -32.68 15.83
C ALA A 811 13.44 -32.55 14.95
N SER A 812 12.85 -33.68 14.59
CA SER A 812 11.62 -33.73 13.79
C SER A 812 10.61 -34.66 14.40
N GLY A 813 9.33 -34.28 14.37
CA GLY A 813 8.23 -35.10 14.91
C GLY A 813 6.88 -34.42 14.64
N GLU A 814 5.83 -35.24 14.54
CA GLU A 814 4.45 -34.77 14.33
C GLU A 814 4.27 -33.84 13.11
N GLY A 815 5.13 -33.96 12.09
CA GLY A 815 5.07 -33.14 10.89
C GLY A 815 5.79 -31.78 11.01
N PHE A 816 6.64 -31.60 12.03
CA PHE A 816 7.40 -30.35 12.27
C PHE A 816 8.90 -30.61 12.39
N ILE A 817 9.68 -29.60 12.05
CA ILE A 817 11.11 -29.46 12.33
C ILE A 817 11.26 -28.43 13.46
N HIS A 818 12.04 -28.77 14.49
CA HIS A 818 12.34 -27.90 15.63
C HIS A 818 13.84 -27.64 15.71
N LEU A 819 14.24 -26.37 15.83
CA LEU A 819 15.65 -25.97 15.91
C LEU A 819 15.80 -24.66 16.66
N GLY A 820 16.63 -24.65 17.72
CA GLY A 820 17.11 -23.39 18.32
C GLY A 820 18.14 -22.75 17.39
N MET A 821 17.89 -21.52 16.99
CA MET A 821 18.79 -20.72 16.14
C MET A 821 19.29 -19.48 16.86
N THR A 822 20.49 -19.04 16.54
CA THR A 822 21.07 -17.80 17.03
C THR A 822 21.20 -16.77 15.92
N LYS A 823 21.41 -15.51 16.30
CA LYS A 823 21.57 -14.42 15.33
C LYS A 823 22.72 -14.73 14.35
N GLY A 824 22.39 -14.70 13.06
CA GLY A 824 23.31 -14.94 11.96
C GLY A 824 23.34 -16.40 11.49
N ASP A 825 22.62 -17.31 12.16
CA ASP A 825 22.48 -18.68 11.67
C ASP A 825 21.64 -18.72 10.40
N GLN A 826 22.08 -19.58 9.45
CA GLN A 826 21.38 -19.90 8.20
C GLN A 826 21.11 -21.39 8.14
N LEU A 827 19.83 -21.76 8.10
CA LEU A 827 19.37 -23.11 7.87
C LEU A 827 19.01 -23.29 6.40
N GLU A 828 19.63 -24.29 5.76
CA GLU A 828 19.28 -24.72 4.40
C GLU A 828 18.57 -26.07 4.46
N LEU A 829 17.48 -26.18 3.71
CA LEU A 829 16.65 -27.40 3.62
C LEU A 829 16.46 -27.78 2.15
N THR A 830 16.61 -29.06 1.84
CA THR A 830 16.25 -29.65 0.54
C THR A 830 15.24 -30.76 0.79
N PHE A 831 14.05 -30.63 0.20
CA PHE A 831 12.92 -31.54 0.35
C PHE A 831 12.82 -32.48 -0.86
N GLN A 832 12.42 -33.74 -0.62
CA GLN A 832 12.26 -34.78 -1.63
C GLN A 832 10.86 -35.42 -1.57
#